data_69cb722292289a74e9a178b40c953455
#
_entry.id   69cb722292289a74e9a178b40c953455
#
_cell.length_a   1.000
_cell.length_b   1.000
_cell.length_c   1.000
_cell.angle_alpha   90.00
_cell.angle_beta   90.00
_cell.angle_gamma   90.00
#
_symmetry.space_group_name_H-M   'P 1'
#
loop_
_entity.id
_entity.type
_entity.pdbx_description
1 polymer ?
#
loop_
_entity_poly.entity_id
_entity_poly.type
_entity_poly.pdbx_seq_one_letter_code
_entity_poly.pdbx_strand_id
1 'polypeptide(L)'
;VLFCVPQAFAGGDAPPWMHALTNVPLPAYDEKTEAVLLYSETNVTVISTDKIRTQVREVYKILRPNGRERGYVAVYFNPQRKIKSLHGWCIPAQGKDYEVKDKDAIEVAPDTAGGELISDTKFKVVRIPAPDPGNIIGYEYEVEEQPLFLQHNWRFQETYPVRESHFSLELPPGWEYKASWLNHPEVTPTQSGNNSWQWSVSGIGGIRQEPFMPPFEGVAGQMILSFFASGGSTLKANVDWNAMGKWYFNLVGERVDASPEIKQQVAKWSASKGNLLQEMQAIALFAQHDIRYVAISLGIGGFQPHSAPEVFSHRYGDCKDKATLVRSMLHEIGVDSYHVLINDERGSVTHDMPAHNGFNHAITAIKLPEGLTDPSLIATMQHPKLGRLLFFDPTNELIPFGQLPGYLQANYGLLVTPDGGELIQLPQQPTSMNSIQRTAQLTLDPTGMLKGDVKELRLGERASSERGRLRAVTKDTDRIKPIEELLANSLSSFHLTRASLVNFQQTDLPFGFNYSFESPNYAKTAGNLILVRPRVIGSKGLGFLETKEPRKFPIEFEEPTRDTDTFEITIPPGYVVDDLPPAVDADYGFASYHSKTVVNGNVVGYTRTFEVKELSVPVNKAEDLRKFYRIIASDERNTVVLKPSP
;
A
#
# COMPACT_ATOMS: atom_id res chain seq x y z
N VAL A 1 -9.19 -30.32 15.27
CA VAL A 1 -9.05 -30.74 16.68
C VAL A 1 -7.66 -30.29 17.14
N LEU A 2 -7.57 -29.13 17.79
CA LEU A 2 -6.36 -28.66 18.44
C LEU A 2 -6.15 -29.49 19.72
N PHE A 3 -5.10 -30.28 19.74
CA PHE A 3 -4.60 -30.87 20.99
C PHE A 3 -3.94 -29.76 21.81
N CYS A 4 -4.61 -29.26 22.85
CA CYS A 4 -3.98 -28.54 23.95
C CYS A 4 -3.12 -29.53 24.74
N VAL A 5 -1.81 -29.55 24.46
CA VAL A 5 -0.85 -30.16 25.38
C VAL A 5 -0.59 -29.12 26.46
N PRO A 6 -0.83 -29.42 27.77
CA PRO A 6 -0.43 -28.51 28.82
C PRO A 6 1.10 -28.47 28.87
N GLN A 7 1.70 -27.39 28.43
CA GLN A 7 3.11 -27.11 28.64
C GLN A 7 3.30 -26.83 30.16
N ALA A 8 4.06 -27.68 30.82
CA ALA A 8 4.54 -27.41 32.18
C ALA A 8 5.59 -26.28 32.05
N PHE A 9 5.21 -25.05 32.40
CA PHE A 9 6.13 -23.93 32.47
C PHE A 9 7.07 -24.11 33.66
N ALA A 10 8.37 -24.21 33.40
CA ALA A 10 9.37 -24.15 34.46
C ALA A 10 9.40 -22.70 34.98
N GLY A 11 9.09 -22.50 36.27
CA GLY A 11 9.18 -21.19 36.91
C GLY A 11 10.64 -20.74 36.95
N GLY A 12 10.99 -19.70 36.21
CA GLY A 12 12.22 -18.93 36.34
C GLY A 12 11.87 -17.50 36.72
N ASP A 13 12.70 -16.85 37.53
CA ASP A 13 12.47 -15.48 37.95
C ASP A 13 12.79 -14.52 36.79
N ALA A 14 11.97 -13.49 36.61
CA ALA A 14 12.27 -12.39 35.69
C ALA A 14 13.53 -11.64 36.17
N PRO A 15 14.32 -11.06 35.27
CA PRO A 15 15.57 -10.41 35.62
C PRO A 15 15.34 -9.13 36.47
N PRO A 16 16.31 -8.74 37.34
CA PRO A 16 16.17 -7.57 38.20
C PRO A 16 15.83 -6.27 37.50
N TRP A 17 16.35 -6.08 36.26
CA TRP A 17 16.06 -4.90 35.46
C TRP A 17 14.56 -4.80 35.09
N MET A 18 13.88 -5.91 34.90
CA MET A 18 12.44 -5.97 34.62
C MET A 18 11.62 -5.77 35.90
N HIS A 19 12.04 -6.34 37.04
CA HIS A 19 11.41 -6.11 38.34
C HIS A 19 11.45 -4.64 38.76
N ALA A 20 12.49 -3.88 38.41
CA ALA A 20 12.59 -2.44 38.65
C ALA A 20 11.45 -1.62 38.01
N LEU A 21 10.78 -2.18 37.01
CA LEU A 21 9.68 -1.52 36.28
C LEU A 21 8.29 -1.84 36.87
N THR A 22 8.16 -2.72 37.85
CA THR A 22 6.84 -3.16 38.36
C THR A 22 6.02 -2.03 38.98
N ASN A 23 6.68 -1.09 39.65
CA ASN A 23 6.04 -0.02 40.40
C ASN A 23 6.28 1.39 39.80
N VAL A 24 6.69 1.46 38.53
CA VAL A 24 6.86 2.77 37.90
C VAL A 24 5.52 3.48 37.77
N PRO A 25 5.46 4.78 38.11
CA PRO A 25 4.23 5.55 37.97
C PRO A 25 3.88 5.72 36.49
N LEU A 26 2.61 5.51 36.17
CA LEU A 26 2.06 5.70 34.84
C LEU A 26 0.96 6.76 34.88
N PRO A 27 0.84 7.60 33.85
CA PRO A 27 -0.30 8.49 33.73
C PRO A 27 -1.59 7.66 33.53
N ALA A 28 -2.73 8.29 33.72
CA ALA A 28 -3.99 7.69 33.34
C ALA A 28 -4.09 7.59 31.82
N TYR A 29 -4.31 6.41 31.31
CA TYR A 29 -4.55 6.16 29.89
C TYR A 29 -6.05 5.94 29.64
N ASP A 30 -6.50 6.33 28.45
CA ASP A 30 -7.89 6.13 28.05
C ASP A 30 -8.25 4.65 27.85
N GLU A 31 -9.55 4.42 27.63
CA GLU A 31 -10.09 3.06 27.47
C GLU A 31 -9.61 2.33 26.20
N LYS A 32 -9.06 3.06 25.22
CA LYS A 32 -8.54 2.49 23.98
C LYS A 32 -7.07 2.10 24.06
N THR A 33 -6.37 2.48 25.14
CA THR A 33 -4.96 2.12 25.33
C THR A 33 -4.86 0.71 25.88
N GLU A 34 -4.36 -0.22 25.09
CA GLU A 34 -4.36 -1.65 25.38
C GLU A 34 -3.13 -2.11 26.17
N ALA A 35 -1.98 -1.47 25.90
CA ALA A 35 -0.71 -1.70 26.58
C ALA A 35 0.14 -0.42 26.59
N VAL A 36 1.19 -0.41 27.40
CA VAL A 36 2.23 0.64 27.42
C VAL A 36 3.59 -0.03 27.35
N LEU A 37 4.44 0.42 26.44
CA LEU A 37 5.85 0.06 26.40
C LEU A 37 6.56 0.83 27.53
N LEU A 38 6.87 0.13 28.63
CA LEU A 38 7.51 0.73 29.81
C LEU A 38 8.96 1.08 29.54
N TYR A 39 9.65 0.17 28.85
CA TYR A 39 11.07 0.27 28.55
C TYR A 39 11.40 -0.46 27.27
N SER A 40 12.17 0.19 26.42
CA SER A 40 12.81 -0.41 25.24
C SER A 40 14.28 -0.04 25.24
N GLU A 41 15.14 -1.00 24.95
CA GLU A 41 16.58 -0.80 24.82
C GLU A 41 17.10 -1.59 23.62
N THR A 42 17.82 -0.90 22.74
CA THR A 42 18.51 -1.52 21.61
C THR A 42 20.00 -1.17 21.69
N ASN A 43 20.86 -2.16 21.81
CA ASN A 43 22.30 -2.00 21.84
C ASN A 43 22.90 -2.59 20.57
N VAL A 44 23.55 -1.75 19.75
CA VAL A 44 24.19 -2.13 18.51
C VAL A 44 25.71 -2.02 18.66
N THR A 45 26.41 -3.14 18.54
CA THR A 45 27.88 -3.18 18.51
C THR A 45 28.32 -3.58 17.10
N VAL A 46 28.95 -2.66 16.39
CA VAL A 46 29.60 -2.92 15.10
C VAL A 46 30.96 -3.51 15.36
N ILE A 47 31.18 -4.76 14.95
CA ILE A 47 32.46 -5.46 15.16
C ILE A 47 33.37 -5.27 13.93
N SER A 48 32.77 -5.34 12.73
CA SER A 48 33.45 -5.12 11.44
C SER A 48 32.42 -4.80 10.36
N THR A 49 32.86 -4.57 9.14
CA THR A 49 32.00 -4.41 7.95
C THR A 49 31.08 -5.60 7.67
N ASP A 50 31.41 -6.76 8.23
CA ASP A 50 30.71 -8.03 7.96
C ASP A 50 30.17 -8.67 9.25
N LYS A 51 30.18 -7.93 10.36
CA LYS A 51 29.70 -8.45 11.64
C LYS A 51 29.16 -7.37 12.55
N ILE A 52 27.86 -7.47 12.85
CA ILE A 52 27.14 -6.63 13.81
C ILE A 52 26.47 -7.51 14.85
N ARG A 53 26.49 -7.07 16.09
CA ARG A 53 25.73 -7.67 17.19
C ARG A 53 24.66 -6.66 17.64
N THR A 54 23.42 -7.14 17.76
CA THR A 54 22.32 -6.34 18.27
C THR A 54 21.65 -7.07 19.43
N GLN A 55 21.51 -6.39 20.57
CA GLN A 55 20.74 -6.84 21.71
C GLN A 55 19.52 -5.94 21.85
N VAL A 56 18.34 -6.54 22.08
CA VAL A 56 17.07 -5.83 22.25
C VAL A 56 16.39 -6.30 23.52
N ARG A 57 15.84 -5.35 24.29
CA ARG A 57 15.01 -5.56 25.47
C ARG A 57 13.76 -4.72 25.35
N GLU A 58 12.62 -5.31 25.63
CA GLU A 58 11.35 -4.59 25.72
C GLU A 58 10.50 -5.10 26.87
N VAL A 59 9.79 -4.17 27.53
CA VAL A 59 8.88 -4.47 28.65
C VAL A 59 7.58 -3.72 28.47
N TYR A 60 6.48 -4.45 28.51
CA TYR A 60 5.13 -3.93 28.36
C TYR A 60 4.32 -4.12 29.64
N LYS A 61 3.53 -3.12 30.01
CA LYS A 61 2.41 -3.25 30.94
C LYS A 61 1.15 -3.49 30.13
N ILE A 62 0.48 -4.61 30.38
CA ILE A 62 -0.79 -4.93 29.73
C ILE A 62 -1.92 -4.23 30.48
N LEU A 63 -2.69 -3.41 29.79
CA LEU A 63 -3.79 -2.63 30.38
C LEU A 63 -5.17 -3.23 30.06
N ARG A 64 -5.32 -3.81 28.86
CA ARG A 64 -6.59 -4.32 28.34
C ARG A 64 -6.40 -5.69 27.68
N PRO A 65 -7.49 -6.46 27.46
CA PRO A 65 -7.42 -7.81 26.86
C PRO A 65 -6.70 -7.90 25.51
N ASN A 66 -6.88 -6.92 24.63
CA ASN A 66 -6.21 -6.91 23.31
C ASN A 66 -4.68 -6.75 23.44
N GLY A 67 -4.18 -6.10 24.49
CA GLY A 67 -2.75 -6.01 24.76
C GLY A 67 -2.06 -7.37 24.97
N ARG A 68 -2.83 -8.47 25.12
CA ARG A 68 -2.29 -9.84 25.22
C ARG A 68 -1.46 -10.25 24.01
N GLU A 69 -1.68 -9.64 22.88
CA GLU A 69 -0.88 -9.89 21.66
C GLU A 69 0.62 -9.60 21.86
N ARG A 70 0.97 -8.71 22.81
CA ARG A 70 2.38 -8.44 23.17
C ARG A 70 3.09 -9.64 23.80
N GLY A 71 2.36 -10.64 24.25
CA GLY A 71 2.92 -11.93 24.69
C GLY A 71 3.44 -12.80 23.55
N TYR A 72 3.24 -12.40 22.28
CA TYR A 72 3.72 -13.11 21.11
C TYR A 72 4.96 -12.39 20.55
N VAL A 73 6.12 -13.00 20.69
CA VAL A 73 7.41 -12.43 20.28
C VAL A 73 7.98 -13.23 19.13
N ALA A 74 8.21 -12.58 17.99
CA ALA A 74 8.77 -13.19 16.80
C ALA A 74 10.09 -12.50 16.41
N VAL A 75 11.17 -13.26 16.33
CA VAL A 75 12.49 -12.77 15.92
C VAL A 75 12.90 -13.47 14.63
N TYR A 76 13.15 -12.70 13.56
CA TYR A 76 13.57 -13.28 12.29
C TYR A 76 15.04 -13.69 12.31
N PHE A 77 15.35 -14.74 11.55
CA PHE A 77 16.71 -15.24 11.34
C PHE A 77 16.85 -15.85 9.96
N ASN A 78 18.08 -15.94 9.48
CA ASN A 78 18.47 -16.58 8.22
C ASN A 78 19.96 -17.00 8.30
N PRO A 79 20.57 -17.55 7.25
CA PRO A 79 22.00 -17.93 7.27
C PRO A 79 22.96 -16.79 7.64
N GLN A 80 22.61 -15.52 7.31
CA GLN A 80 23.42 -14.33 7.59
C GLN A 80 23.07 -13.68 8.94
N ARG A 81 21.92 -14.00 9.55
CA ARG A 81 21.45 -13.44 10.83
C ARG A 81 21.07 -14.55 11.79
N LYS A 82 21.85 -14.71 12.85
CA LYS A 82 21.69 -15.80 13.83
C LYS A 82 21.22 -15.28 15.18
N ILE A 83 20.18 -15.87 15.73
CA ILE A 83 19.73 -15.63 17.09
C ILE A 83 20.70 -16.34 18.04
N LYS A 84 21.32 -15.59 18.96
CA LYS A 84 22.25 -16.10 19.97
C LYS A 84 21.54 -16.46 21.26
N SER A 85 20.51 -15.68 21.61
CA SER A 85 19.64 -15.91 22.76
C SER A 85 18.26 -15.32 22.52
N LEU A 86 17.23 -15.91 23.15
CA LEU A 86 15.87 -15.40 23.16
C LEU A 86 15.21 -15.84 24.47
N HIS A 87 14.80 -14.87 25.27
CA HIS A 87 14.12 -15.06 26.55
C HIS A 87 12.89 -14.19 26.62
N GLY A 88 11.83 -14.69 27.23
CA GLY A 88 10.62 -13.94 27.53
C GLY A 88 10.17 -14.20 28.95
N TRP A 89 9.60 -13.19 29.61
CA TRP A 89 9.12 -13.27 31.00
C TRP A 89 7.77 -12.62 31.15
N CYS A 90 7.01 -13.12 32.11
CA CYS A 90 5.83 -12.46 32.65
C CYS A 90 6.00 -12.29 34.17
N ILE A 91 5.80 -11.07 34.64
CA ILE A 91 5.63 -10.76 36.07
C ILE A 91 4.14 -10.53 36.29
N PRO A 92 3.40 -11.51 36.86
CA PRO A 92 1.99 -11.34 37.16
C PRO A 92 1.78 -10.29 38.25
N ALA A 93 0.59 -9.67 38.29
CA ALA A 93 0.20 -8.80 39.38
C ALA A 93 0.13 -9.56 40.72
N GLN A 94 -0.09 -10.87 40.68
CA GLN A 94 -0.06 -11.79 41.84
C GLN A 94 0.49 -13.14 41.39
N GLY A 95 1.32 -13.76 42.22
CA GLY A 95 1.89 -15.08 41.97
C GLY A 95 3.39 -15.05 41.66
N LYS A 96 3.86 -16.10 40.99
CA LYS A 96 5.26 -16.27 40.63
C LYS A 96 5.47 -15.88 39.18
N ASP A 97 6.68 -15.47 38.88
CA ASP A 97 7.11 -15.16 37.51
C ASP A 97 7.05 -16.39 36.60
N TYR A 98 6.89 -16.13 35.31
CA TYR A 98 7.01 -17.12 34.24
C TYR A 98 8.21 -16.76 33.34
N GLU A 99 8.90 -17.78 32.89
CA GLU A 99 9.98 -17.65 31.89
C GLU A 99 9.74 -18.58 30.71
N VAL A 100 10.01 -18.11 29.50
CA VAL A 100 10.15 -18.91 28.28
C VAL A 100 11.52 -18.65 27.65
N LYS A 101 12.13 -19.69 27.06
CA LYS A 101 13.50 -19.65 26.51
C LYS A 101 13.49 -20.01 25.05
N ASP A 102 14.62 -19.81 24.40
CA ASP A 102 14.88 -20.18 23.01
C ASP A 102 14.48 -21.64 22.67
N LYS A 103 14.70 -22.58 23.59
CA LYS A 103 14.31 -23.99 23.42
C LYS A 103 12.79 -24.20 23.35
N ASP A 104 12.01 -23.26 23.86
CA ASP A 104 10.54 -23.31 23.90
C ASP A 104 9.94 -22.61 22.65
N ALA A 105 10.79 -22.02 21.80
CA ALA A 105 10.38 -21.34 20.58
C ALA A 105 10.01 -22.33 19.48
N ILE A 106 9.06 -21.92 18.65
CA ILE A 106 8.73 -22.60 17.39
C ILE A 106 9.33 -21.81 16.22
N GLU A 107 9.78 -22.52 15.18
CA GLU A 107 10.21 -21.90 13.95
C GLU A 107 9.05 -21.86 12.94
N VAL A 108 8.83 -20.68 12.36
CA VAL A 108 7.76 -20.43 11.40
C VAL A 108 8.35 -19.80 10.14
N ALA A 109 7.94 -20.28 8.98
CA ALA A 109 8.24 -19.62 7.71
C ALA A 109 7.41 -18.33 7.57
N PRO A 110 7.87 -17.32 6.80
CA PRO A 110 7.04 -16.17 6.44
C PRO A 110 5.74 -16.60 5.77
N ASP A 111 4.66 -15.86 6.02
CA ASP A 111 3.41 -16.06 5.27
C ASP A 111 3.60 -15.57 3.83
N THR A 112 3.19 -16.40 2.86
CA THR A 112 3.35 -16.13 1.42
C THR A 112 2.03 -15.64 0.81
N ALA A 113 1.41 -14.63 1.41
CA ALA A 113 0.15 -14.09 0.92
C ALA A 113 0.28 -13.61 -0.55
N GLY A 114 -0.16 -14.44 -1.48
CA GLY A 114 -0.39 -14.08 -2.89
C GLY A 114 0.75 -14.30 -3.90
N GLY A 115 1.91 -14.83 -3.51
CA GLY A 115 3.01 -15.15 -4.44
C GLY A 115 3.78 -16.40 -4.05
N GLU A 116 4.40 -17.08 -5.02
CA GLU A 116 5.36 -18.13 -4.71
C GLU A 116 6.63 -17.48 -4.16
N LEU A 117 6.82 -17.51 -2.84
CA LEU A 117 8.02 -17.01 -2.18
C LEU A 117 8.89 -18.18 -1.70
N ILE A 118 10.10 -18.26 -2.21
CA ILE A 118 11.17 -19.12 -1.68
C ILE A 118 12.15 -18.23 -0.92
N SER A 119 12.21 -18.38 0.41
CA SER A 119 13.06 -17.56 1.28
C SER A 119 13.78 -18.44 2.29
N ASP A 120 15.02 -18.06 2.61
CA ASP A 120 15.79 -18.63 3.73
C ASP A 120 15.50 -17.93 5.07
N THR A 121 14.68 -16.87 5.05
CA THR A 121 14.24 -16.18 6.25
C THR A 121 13.18 -16.99 6.97
N LYS A 122 13.33 -17.13 8.29
CA LYS A 122 12.39 -17.76 9.20
C LYS A 122 12.19 -16.88 10.43
N PHE A 123 11.17 -17.17 11.20
CA PHE A 123 10.93 -16.55 12.50
C PHE A 123 11.04 -17.58 13.61
N LYS A 124 11.76 -17.23 14.69
CA LYS A 124 11.65 -17.89 15.98
C LYS A 124 10.59 -17.18 16.81
N VAL A 125 9.60 -17.94 17.25
CA VAL A 125 8.43 -17.40 17.93
C VAL A 125 8.34 -18.01 19.32
N VAL A 126 8.27 -17.17 20.34
CA VAL A 126 7.94 -17.55 21.71
C VAL A 126 6.61 -16.94 22.11
N ARG A 127 5.86 -17.67 22.94
CA ARG A 127 4.64 -17.18 23.58
C ARG A 127 4.88 -17.03 25.07
N ILE A 128 4.93 -15.79 25.53
CA ILE A 128 5.05 -15.48 26.95
C ILE A 128 3.71 -15.82 27.62
N PRO A 129 3.69 -16.64 28.68
CA PRO A 129 2.46 -17.05 29.34
C PRO A 129 1.83 -15.89 30.12
N ALA A 130 0.53 -16.01 30.38
CA ALA A 130 -0.26 -15.07 31.17
C ALA A 130 -0.09 -13.58 30.82
N PRO A 131 -0.19 -13.16 29.56
CA PRO A 131 -0.10 -11.74 29.18
C PRO A 131 -1.41 -11.00 29.49
N ASP A 132 -1.92 -11.14 30.72
CA ASP A 132 -3.23 -10.62 31.10
C ASP A 132 -3.17 -9.17 31.59
N PRO A 133 -4.30 -8.43 31.52
CA PRO A 133 -4.38 -7.08 32.05
C PRO A 133 -3.91 -7.02 33.54
N GLY A 134 -3.05 -6.04 33.83
CA GLY A 134 -2.39 -5.87 35.12
C GLY A 134 -1.00 -6.51 35.20
N ASN A 135 -0.66 -7.45 34.33
CA ASN A 135 0.65 -8.10 34.28
C ASN A 135 1.67 -7.30 33.48
N ILE A 136 2.94 -7.57 33.73
CA ILE A 136 4.07 -7.04 32.98
C ILE A 136 4.69 -8.19 32.19
N ILE A 137 4.88 -7.99 30.92
CA ILE A 137 5.60 -8.91 30.05
C ILE A 137 6.83 -8.24 29.49
N GLY A 138 7.89 -9.00 29.28
CA GLY A 138 9.09 -8.49 28.63
C GLY A 138 9.86 -9.60 27.98
N TYR A 139 10.78 -9.19 27.11
CA TYR A 139 11.67 -10.11 26.43
C TYR A 139 13.04 -9.49 26.19
N GLU A 140 13.99 -10.36 25.96
CA GLU A 140 15.35 -10.02 25.54
C GLU A 140 15.78 -10.98 24.46
N TYR A 141 16.41 -10.46 23.41
CA TYR A 141 17.12 -11.31 22.46
C TYR A 141 18.44 -10.69 22.02
N GLU A 142 19.38 -11.53 21.60
CA GLU A 142 20.62 -11.14 20.97
C GLU A 142 20.71 -11.79 19.59
N VAL A 143 21.07 -10.99 18.59
CA VAL A 143 21.35 -11.46 17.22
C VAL A 143 22.74 -11.03 16.80
N GLU A 144 23.36 -11.87 15.97
CA GLU A 144 24.61 -11.59 15.29
C GLU A 144 24.38 -11.74 13.80
N GLU A 145 24.72 -10.70 13.04
CA GLU A 145 24.42 -10.67 11.60
C GLU A 145 25.63 -10.25 10.77
N GLN A 146 25.67 -10.76 9.53
CA GLN A 146 26.48 -10.28 8.45
C GLN A 146 25.67 -9.24 7.67
N PRO A 147 25.90 -7.94 7.91
CA PRO A 147 25.02 -6.91 7.38
C PRO A 147 25.21 -6.73 5.87
N LEU A 148 24.09 -6.59 5.17
CA LEU A 148 24.12 -6.14 3.78
C LEU A 148 24.35 -4.62 3.71
N PHE A 149 23.76 -3.89 4.65
CA PHE A 149 23.92 -2.45 4.82
C PHE A 149 24.48 -2.13 6.20
N LEU A 150 25.42 -1.19 6.23
CA LEU A 150 25.97 -0.64 7.48
C LEU A 150 25.04 0.48 7.97
N GLN A 151 23.83 0.08 8.30
CA GLN A 151 22.74 0.99 8.68
C GLN A 151 21.85 0.31 9.72
N HIS A 152 21.30 1.11 10.65
CA HIS A 152 20.31 0.65 11.61
C HIS A 152 19.17 1.67 11.68
N ASN A 153 17.94 1.18 11.74
CA ASN A 153 16.76 2.00 11.96
C ASN A 153 16.25 1.78 13.40
N TRP A 154 16.38 2.80 14.25
CA TRP A 154 15.81 2.80 15.57
C TRP A 154 14.44 3.51 15.54
N ARG A 155 13.37 2.72 15.49
CA ARG A 155 12.00 3.18 15.61
C ARG A 155 11.61 3.15 17.09
N PHE A 156 11.45 4.31 17.69
CA PHE A 156 11.16 4.47 19.12
C PHE A 156 9.69 4.85 19.38
N GLN A 157 8.92 5.14 18.34
CA GLN A 157 7.48 5.36 18.45
C GLN A 157 6.73 4.14 17.95
N GLU A 158 5.73 3.71 18.72
CA GLU A 158 4.95 2.50 18.51
C GLU A 158 3.44 2.82 18.45
N THR A 159 2.63 1.82 18.19
CA THR A 159 1.15 1.94 18.28
C THR A 159 0.68 2.17 19.71
N TYR A 160 1.49 1.80 20.70
CA TYR A 160 1.28 2.02 22.13
C TYR A 160 2.11 3.20 22.64
N PRO A 161 1.68 3.87 23.72
CA PRO A 161 2.53 4.85 24.38
C PRO A 161 3.85 4.22 24.85
N VAL A 162 4.94 4.96 24.66
CA VAL A 162 6.29 4.55 25.07
C VAL A 162 6.73 5.45 26.23
N ARG A 163 7.01 4.84 27.38
CA ARG A 163 7.51 5.57 28.56
C ARG A 163 8.97 5.95 28.39
N GLU A 164 9.83 4.98 28.06
CA GLU A 164 11.26 5.18 27.81
C GLU A 164 11.76 4.27 26.68
N SER A 165 12.56 4.82 25.77
CA SER A 165 13.25 4.06 24.74
C SER A 165 14.70 4.53 24.64
N HIS A 166 15.63 3.58 24.63
CA HIS A 166 17.08 3.81 24.62
C HIS A 166 17.71 3.12 23.42
N PHE A 167 18.70 3.79 22.84
CA PHE A 167 19.51 3.22 21.78
C PHE A 167 20.98 3.48 22.08
N SER A 168 21.81 2.45 21.99
CA SER A 168 23.26 2.54 22.16
C SER A 168 23.97 2.05 20.91
N LEU A 169 25.00 2.78 20.48
CA LEU A 169 25.86 2.43 19.37
C LEU A 169 27.32 2.36 19.84
N GLU A 170 27.96 1.24 19.58
CA GLU A 170 29.40 1.04 19.75
C GLU A 170 30.04 0.75 18.40
N LEU A 171 31.07 1.55 18.03
CA LEU A 171 31.79 1.44 16.76
C LEU A 171 33.25 1.02 16.97
N PRO A 172 33.88 0.35 15.99
CA PRO A 172 35.32 0.13 15.99
C PRO A 172 36.09 1.46 16.01
N PRO A 173 37.34 1.48 16.51
CA PRO A 173 38.19 2.67 16.42
C PRO A 173 38.32 3.17 14.97
N GLY A 174 38.23 4.48 14.78
CA GLY A 174 38.33 5.11 13.46
C GLY A 174 37.09 4.97 12.60
N TRP A 175 35.92 4.60 13.18
CA TRP A 175 34.64 4.64 12.51
C TRP A 175 33.84 5.88 12.93
N GLU A 176 32.95 6.29 12.04
CA GLU A 176 32.03 7.42 12.18
C GLU A 176 30.59 6.97 11.94
N TYR A 177 29.63 7.77 12.38
CA TYR A 177 28.22 7.58 12.07
C TYR A 177 27.58 8.87 11.56
N LYS A 178 26.47 8.70 10.84
CA LYS A 178 25.52 9.77 10.47
C LYS A 178 24.16 9.36 11.00
N ALA A 179 23.57 10.19 11.88
CA ALA A 179 22.21 10.00 12.38
C ALA A 179 21.26 10.97 11.65
N SER A 180 20.10 10.50 11.29
CA SER A 180 19.04 11.31 10.69
C SER A 180 17.71 10.98 11.37
N TRP A 181 16.97 12.01 11.77
CA TRP A 181 15.72 11.89 12.52
C TRP A 181 14.51 12.10 11.62
N LEU A 182 13.46 11.34 11.86
CA LEU A 182 12.18 11.44 11.18
C LEU A 182 11.05 11.56 12.19
N ASN A 183 10.11 12.46 11.94
CA ASN A 183 8.90 12.68 12.74
C ASN A 183 9.17 12.97 14.24
N HIS A 184 10.39 13.37 14.56
CA HIS A 184 10.82 13.74 15.91
C HIS A 184 12.01 14.71 15.83
N PRO A 185 12.09 15.69 16.74
CA PRO A 185 13.30 16.54 16.84
C PRO A 185 14.55 15.71 17.12
N GLU A 186 15.69 16.19 16.61
CA GLU A 186 16.97 15.55 16.87
C GLU A 186 17.30 15.54 18.38
N VAL A 187 17.78 14.41 18.87
CA VAL A 187 18.26 14.24 20.23
C VAL A 187 19.78 14.08 20.20
N THR A 188 20.48 14.90 20.96
CA THR A 188 21.93 14.80 21.10
C THR A 188 22.30 13.58 21.94
N PRO A 189 23.21 12.70 21.48
CA PRO A 189 23.61 11.54 22.25
C PRO A 189 24.50 11.90 23.43
N THR A 190 24.43 11.08 24.46
CA THR A 190 25.44 11.04 25.52
C THR A 190 26.57 10.14 25.06
N GLN A 191 27.82 10.62 25.11
CA GLN A 191 28.99 9.80 24.81
C GLN A 191 29.38 9.04 26.09
N SER A 192 29.35 7.69 26.02
CA SER A 192 29.64 6.82 27.15
C SER A 192 31.04 6.20 27.10
N GLY A 193 31.83 6.51 26.05
CA GLY A 193 33.21 6.05 25.81
C GLY A 193 33.78 6.68 24.55
N ASN A 194 35.01 6.33 24.17
CA ASN A 194 35.66 6.94 23.00
C ASN A 194 34.92 6.67 21.69
N ASN A 195 34.22 5.52 21.58
CA ASN A 195 33.52 5.07 20.37
C ASN A 195 32.11 4.56 20.70
N SER A 196 31.48 5.09 21.72
CA SER A 196 30.18 4.65 22.20
C SER A 196 29.26 5.85 22.50
N TRP A 197 28.06 5.80 21.97
CA TRP A 197 27.03 6.85 22.09
C TRP A 197 25.70 6.23 22.52
N GLN A 198 24.91 7.01 23.26
CA GLN A 198 23.59 6.61 23.75
C GLN A 198 22.57 7.72 23.49
N TRP A 199 21.43 7.38 22.93
CA TRP A 199 20.25 8.21 22.78
C TRP A 199 19.13 7.70 23.68
N SER A 200 18.29 8.62 24.16
CA SER A 200 17.14 8.30 24.99
C SER A 200 15.99 9.21 24.63
N VAL A 201 14.80 8.65 24.48
CA VAL A 201 13.54 9.38 24.33
C VAL A 201 12.55 8.87 25.37
N SER A 202 11.62 9.72 25.79
CA SER A 202 10.63 9.37 26.82
C SER A 202 9.30 10.08 26.60
N GLY A 203 8.23 9.49 27.14
CA GLY A 203 6.90 10.10 27.08
C GLY A 203 6.32 10.20 25.68
N ILE A 204 6.67 9.28 24.78
CA ILE A 204 6.22 9.28 23.39
C ILE A 204 4.78 8.74 23.32
N GLY A 205 3.90 9.49 22.67
CA GLY A 205 2.52 9.06 22.42
C GLY A 205 2.42 7.91 21.43
N GLY A 206 1.50 6.98 21.64
CA GLY A 206 1.21 5.92 20.69
C GLY A 206 0.51 6.46 19.43
N ILE A 207 0.84 5.88 18.28
CA ILE A 207 0.17 6.14 17.02
C ILE A 207 -1.07 5.26 16.92
N ARG A 208 -2.24 5.88 16.94
CA ARG A 208 -3.50 5.19 16.68
C ARG A 208 -3.79 5.20 15.19
N GLN A 209 -4.18 4.05 14.69
CA GLN A 209 -4.59 3.94 13.30
C GLN A 209 -5.87 4.74 13.05
N GLU A 210 -5.81 5.63 12.07
CA GLU A 210 -6.94 6.36 11.53
C GLU A 210 -7.27 5.82 10.13
N PRO A 211 -8.54 5.74 9.74
CA PRO A 211 -8.89 5.34 8.37
C PRO A 211 -8.18 6.23 7.34
N PHE A 212 -7.54 5.61 6.35
CA PHE A 212 -6.83 6.29 5.27
C PHE A 212 -5.65 7.17 5.73
N MET A 213 -5.03 6.89 6.86
CA MET A 213 -3.76 7.55 7.22
C MET A 213 -2.60 7.00 6.39
N PRO A 214 -1.48 7.73 6.26
CA PRO A 214 -0.26 7.19 5.67
C PRO A 214 0.21 5.92 6.40
N PRO A 215 1.05 5.09 5.75
CA PRO A 215 1.69 3.94 6.40
C PRO A 215 2.42 4.32 7.69
N PHE A 216 2.44 3.39 8.64
CA PHE A 216 3.05 3.60 9.95
C PHE A 216 4.52 4.04 9.84
N GLU A 217 5.27 3.45 8.92
CA GLU A 217 6.68 3.75 8.63
C GLU A 217 6.90 5.22 8.24
N GLY A 218 5.95 5.82 7.54
CA GLY A 218 6.00 7.22 7.10
C GLY A 218 5.69 8.23 8.20
N VAL A 219 5.04 7.83 9.30
CA VAL A 219 4.56 8.75 10.35
C VAL A 219 5.20 8.52 11.71
N ALA A 220 5.81 7.35 11.95
CA ALA A 220 6.42 7.01 13.23
C ALA A 220 7.73 7.78 13.48
N GLY A 221 7.94 8.20 14.72
CA GLY A 221 9.21 8.77 15.17
C GLY A 221 10.32 7.73 15.14
N GLN A 222 11.38 8.01 14.41
CA GLN A 222 12.50 7.09 14.21
C GLN A 222 13.81 7.81 13.93
N MET A 223 14.93 7.13 14.17
CA MET A 223 16.28 7.57 13.83
C MET A 223 16.95 6.54 12.93
N ILE A 224 17.46 6.98 11.79
CA ILE A 224 18.22 6.16 10.86
C ILE A 224 19.70 6.48 11.03
N LEU A 225 20.49 5.46 11.36
CA LEU A 225 21.94 5.57 11.55
C LEU A 225 22.66 4.84 10.44
N SER A 226 23.54 5.54 9.75
CA SER A 226 24.54 4.98 8.84
C SER A 226 25.90 5.02 9.52
N PHE A 227 26.69 3.96 9.45
CA PHE A 227 28.01 3.91 10.06
C PHE A 227 29.06 3.35 9.08
N PHE A 228 30.26 3.89 9.13
CA PHE A 228 31.32 3.65 8.16
C PHE A 228 32.71 3.92 8.73
N ALA A 229 33.74 3.28 8.17
CA ALA A 229 35.12 3.60 8.53
C ALA A 229 35.52 4.97 7.97
N SER A 230 36.22 5.81 8.77
CA SER A 230 36.72 7.10 8.33
C SER A 230 37.63 6.95 7.11
N GLY A 231 37.34 7.70 6.04
CA GLY A 231 38.06 7.59 4.76
C GLY A 231 37.80 6.29 3.98
N GLY A 232 36.91 5.40 4.46
CA GLY A 232 36.52 4.18 3.78
C GLY A 232 35.37 4.37 2.77
N SER A 233 34.98 3.26 2.09
CA SER A 233 33.83 3.27 1.21
C SER A 233 32.52 3.41 1.99
N THR A 234 31.68 4.37 1.61
CA THR A 234 30.35 4.61 2.22
C THR A 234 29.22 3.89 1.48
N LEU A 235 29.50 3.11 0.44
CA LEU A 235 28.47 2.47 -0.39
C LEU A 235 27.55 1.55 0.42
N LYS A 236 28.10 0.71 1.29
CA LYS A 236 27.29 -0.15 2.18
C LYS A 236 26.55 0.63 3.28
N ALA A 237 26.96 1.86 3.58
CA ALA A 237 26.36 2.67 4.63
C ALA A 237 25.14 3.46 4.16
N ASN A 238 24.87 3.52 2.85
CA ASN A 238 23.74 4.26 2.27
C ASN A 238 23.61 5.68 2.84
N VAL A 239 24.73 6.40 2.93
CA VAL A 239 24.79 7.75 3.56
C VAL A 239 23.90 8.77 2.86
N ASP A 240 23.57 8.54 1.60
CA ASP A 240 22.63 9.29 0.77
C ASP A 240 22.05 8.41 -0.35
N TRP A 241 21.04 8.91 -1.03
CA TRP A 241 20.36 8.23 -2.13
C TRP A 241 21.29 7.94 -3.31
N ASN A 242 22.29 8.81 -3.55
CA ASN A 242 23.26 8.59 -4.62
C ASN A 242 24.14 7.36 -4.34
N ALA A 243 24.64 7.21 -3.11
CA ALA A 243 25.42 6.05 -2.68
C ALA A 243 24.60 4.75 -2.79
N MET A 244 23.34 4.78 -2.37
CA MET A 244 22.44 3.63 -2.48
C MET A 244 22.20 3.23 -3.93
N GLY A 245 21.96 4.20 -4.82
CA GLY A 245 21.80 3.93 -6.25
C GLY A 245 23.06 3.36 -6.89
N LYS A 246 24.25 3.87 -6.55
CA LYS A 246 25.53 3.29 -7.01
C LYS A 246 25.71 1.86 -6.54
N TRP A 247 25.39 1.59 -5.28
CA TRP A 247 25.44 0.25 -4.73
C TRP A 247 24.54 -0.71 -5.53
N TYR A 248 23.28 -0.32 -5.77
CA TYR A 248 22.34 -1.16 -6.51
C TYR A 248 22.72 -1.31 -7.99
N PHE A 249 23.19 -0.23 -8.63
CA PHE A 249 23.69 -0.29 -10.01
C PHE A 249 24.81 -1.30 -10.16
N ASN A 250 25.79 -1.28 -9.24
CA ASN A 250 26.90 -2.25 -9.22
C ASN A 250 26.42 -3.68 -8.92
N LEU A 251 25.39 -3.83 -8.07
CA LEU A 251 24.82 -5.13 -7.74
C LEU A 251 24.12 -5.78 -8.95
N VAL A 252 23.46 -5.00 -9.78
CA VAL A 252 22.87 -5.45 -11.04
C VAL A 252 23.95 -5.83 -12.03
N GLY A 253 24.99 -5.00 -12.23
CA GLY A 253 26.13 -5.26 -13.09
C GLY A 253 25.73 -5.72 -14.49
N GLU A 254 26.37 -6.77 -15.00
CA GLU A 254 26.16 -7.36 -16.34
C GLU A 254 24.90 -8.23 -16.45
N ARG A 255 24.05 -8.29 -15.41
CA ARG A 255 22.82 -9.11 -15.43
C ARG A 255 21.78 -8.66 -16.45
N VAL A 256 21.92 -7.43 -16.96
CA VAL A 256 21.08 -6.87 -18.02
C VAL A 256 21.52 -7.30 -19.42
N ASP A 257 22.66 -7.98 -19.58
CA ASP A 257 23.19 -8.33 -20.90
C ASP A 257 22.28 -9.37 -21.57
N ALA A 258 21.98 -9.13 -22.86
CA ALA A 258 21.10 -9.98 -23.63
C ALA A 258 21.82 -11.22 -24.18
N SER A 259 21.25 -12.40 -23.98
CA SER A 259 21.70 -13.62 -24.65
C SER A 259 21.34 -13.63 -26.16
N PRO A 260 21.92 -14.53 -26.97
CA PRO A 260 21.53 -14.69 -28.37
C PRO A 260 20.04 -14.97 -28.57
N GLU A 261 19.40 -15.71 -27.64
CA GLU A 261 17.98 -16.03 -27.69
C GLU A 261 17.11 -14.80 -27.43
N ILE A 262 17.48 -13.93 -26.49
CA ILE A 262 16.83 -12.65 -26.24
C ILE A 262 16.93 -11.77 -27.51
N LYS A 263 18.13 -11.63 -28.08
CA LYS A 263 18.37 -10.86 -29.32
C LYS A 263 17.53 -11.38 -30.47
N GLN A 264 17.47 -12.71 -30.65
CA GLN A 264 16.65 -13.33 -31.69
C GLN A 264 15.15 -13.06 -31.48
N GLN A 265 14.66 -13.12 -30.23
CA GLN A 265 13.26 -12.84 -29.92
C GLN A 265 12.89 -11.38 -30.20
N VAL A 266 13.74 -10.45 -29.78
CA VAL A 266 13.55 -9.01 -30.03
C VAL A 266 13.58 -8.73 -31.56
N ALA A 267 14.57 -9.28 -32.27
CA ALA A 267 14.66 -9.14 -33.73
C ALA A 267 13.40 -9.64 -34.48
N LYS A 268 12.76 -10.73 -34.00
CA LYS A 268 11.48 -11.19 -34.56
C LYS A 268 10.37 -10.15 -34.38
N TRP A 269 10.30 -9.49 -33.21
CA TRP A 269 9.32 -8.45 -33.00
C TRP A 269 9.61 -7.21 -33.86
N SER A 270 10.85 -6.76 -33.93
CA SER A 270 11.23 -5.64 -34.79
C SER A 270 10.87 -5.88 -36.27
N ALA A 271 11.05 -7.10 -36.75
CA ALA A 271 10.65 -7.47 -38.12
C ALA A 271 9.13 -7.53 -38.34
N SER A 272 8.33 -7.75 -37.31
CA SER A 272 6.88 -7.93 -37.39
C SER A 272 6.06 -6.72 -36.95
N LYS A 273 6.66 -5.78 -36.19
CA LYS A 273 5.99 -4.59 -35.65
C LYS A 273 6.23 -3.38 -36.57
N GLY A 274 5.26 -2.48 -36.61
CA GLY A 274 5.31 -1.34 -37.55
C GLY A 274 6.14 -0.16 -37.07
N ASN A 275 6.40 -0.07 -35.74
CA ASN A 275 7.12 1.05 -35.16
C ASN A 275 7.66 0.72 -33.76
N LEU A 276 8.54 1.57 -33.24
CA LEU A 276 9.22 1.42 -31.97
C LEU A 276 8.25 1.29 -30.78
N LEU A 277 7.13 2.03 -30.76
CA LEU A 277 6.13 1.92 -29.71
C LEU A 277 5.54 0.50 -29.63
N GLN A 278 5.22 -0.09 -30.77
CA GLN A 278 4.70 -1.46 -30.83
C GLN A 278 5.75 -2.50 -30.42
N GLU A 279 7.03 -2.25 -30.66
CA GLU A 279 8.12 -3.10 -30.16
C GLU A 279 8.22 -3.02 -28.64
N MET A 280 8.19 -1.81 -28.06
CA MET A 280 8.17 -1.59 -26.62
C MET A 280 6.94 -2.26 -25.95
N GLN A 281 5.76 -2.13 -26.56
CA GLN A 281 4.54 -2.79 -26.10
C GLN A 281 4.66 -4.32 -26.15
N ALA A 282 5.29 -4.89 -27.17
CA ALA A 282 5.50 -6.33 -27.26
C ALA A 282 6.44 -6.85 -26.16
N ILE A 283 7.52 -6.08 -25.85
CA ILE A 283 8.42 -6.38 -24.72
C ILE A 283 7.65 -6.34 -23.38
N ALA A 284 6.85 -5.30 -23.19
CA ALA A 284 6.06 -5.12 -21.99
C ALA A 284 5.07 -6.28 -21.77
N LEU A 285 4.28 -6.60 -22.79
CA LEU A 285 3.32 -7.71 -22.77
C LEU A 285 4.01 -9.05 -22.49
N PHE A 286 5.16 -9.30 -23.11
CA PHE A 286 5.93 -10.50 -22.84
C PHE A 286 6.37 -10.59 -21.38
N ALA A 287 6.90 -9.50 -20.80
CA ALA A 287 7.29 -9.48 -19.42
C ALA A 287 6.08 -9.65 -18.46
N GLN A 288 4.93 -9.07 -18.80
CA GLN A 288 3.72 -9.17 -18.00
C GLN A 288 3.11 -10.58 -18.01
N HIS A 289 3.00 -11.22 -19.18
CA HIS A 289 2.19 -12.43 -19.37
C HIS A 289 2.99 -13.72 -19.54
N ASP A 290 4.21 -13.66 -20.15
CA ASP A 290 5.01 -14.85 -20.41
C ASP A 290 6.03 -15.15 -19.31
N ILE A 291 6.28 -14.21 -18.40
CA ILE A 291 7.16 -14.38 -17.26
C ILE A 291 6.31 -14.47 -15.99
N ARG A 292 6.23 -15.66 -15.41
CA ARG A 292 5.47 -15.89 -14.16
C ARG A 292 6.16 -15.19 -12.99
N TYR A 293 5.39 -14.55 -12.10
CA TYR A 293 5.95 -13.95 -10.90
C TYR A 293 6.28 -15.03 -9.86
N VAL A 294 7.56 -15.16 -9.53
CA VAL A 294 8.08 -16.07 -8.49
C VAL A 294 9.23 -15.37 -7.79
N ALA A 295 9.08 -15.11 -6.50
CA ALA A 295 10.13 -14.50 -5.69
C ALA A 295 11.04 -15.58 -5.10
N ILE A 296 12.35 -15.51 -5.42
CA ILE A 296 13.41 -16.35 -4.85
C ILE A 296 14.36 -15.44 -4.10
N SER A 297 14.16 -15.32 -2.78
CA SER A 297 14.88 -14.40 -1.90
C SER A 297 15.86 -15.16 -1.00
N LEU A 298 16.88 -15.78 -1.60
CA LEU A 298 17.94 -16.51 -0.88
C LEU A 298 19.19 -15.62 -0.76
N GLY A 299 19.60 -15.30 0.46
CA GLY A 299 20.76 -14.46 0.72
C GLY A 299 20.67 -13.11 0.01
N ILE A 300 21.67 -12.77 -0.82
CA ILE A 300 21.70 -11.53 -1.62
C ILE A 300 20.61 -11.49 -2.70
N GLY A 301 20.02 -12.63 -3.07
CA GLY A 301 18.96 -12.74 -4.08
C GLY A 301 17.68 -11.97 -3.74
N GLY A 302 17.49 -11.56 -2.48
CA GLY A 302 16.43 -10.61 -2.11
C GLY A 302 16.63 -9.21 -2.74
N PHE A 303 17.87 -8.84 -3.09
CA PHE A 303 18.22 -7.54 -3.68
C PHE A 303 18.80 -7.67 -5.09
N GLN A 304 19.59 -8.67 -5.33
CA GLN A 304 20.25 -8.90 -6.61
C GLN A 304 19.31 -9.64 -7.57
N PRO A 305 19.03 -9.11 -8.77
CA PRO A 305 18.23 -9.81 -9.77
C PRO A 305 18.99 -11.04 -10.33
N HIS A 306 18.23 -12.03 -10.78
CA HIS A 306 18.75 -13.04 -11.72
C HIS A 306 19.12 -12.37 -13.04
N SER A 307 19.99 -13.02 -13.82
CA SER A 307 20.36 -12.46 -15.13
C SER A 307 19.19 -12.51 -16.11
N ALA A 308 19.12 -11.56 -17.03
CA ALA A 308 18.09 -11.53 -18.07
C ALA A 308 18.01 -12.84 -18.87
N PRO A 309 19.15 -13.49 -19.26
CA PRO A 309 19.13 -14.82 -19.88
C PRO A 309 18.47 -15.91 -19.04
N GLU A 310 18.73 -15.94 -17.71
CA GLU A 310 18.11 -16.92 -16.80
C GLU A 310 16.60 -16.71 -16.73
N VAL A 311 16.15 -15.46 -16.49
CA VAL A 311 14.71 -15.12 -16.43
C VAL A 311 14.02 -15.45 -17.75
N PHE A 312 14.64 -15.10 -18.88
CA PHE A 312 14.10 -15.41 -20.21
C PHE A 312 13.95 -16.91 -20.45
N SER A 313 14.95 -17.72 -20.07
CA SER A 313 14.92 -19.17 -20.29
C SER A 313 13.96 -19.90 -19.36
N HIS A 314 13.92 -19.50 -18.08
CA HIS A 314 13.10 -20.16 -17.06
C HIS A 314 11.62 -19.70 -17.06
N ARG A 315 11.30 -18.56 -17.68
CA ARG A 315 9.95 -17.99 -17.74
C ARG A 315 9.35 -17.65 -16.38
N TYR A 316 10.19 -17.36 -15.40
CA TYR A 316 9.77 -16.82 -14.11
C TYR A 316 10.84 -15.88 -13.52
N GLY A 317 10.41 -15.05 -12.60
CA GLY A 317 11.21 -14.12 -11.82
C GLY A 317 10.33 -13.16 -11.03
N ASP A 318 10.93 -12.46 -10.09
CA ASP A 318 10.24 -11.44 -9.30
C ASP A 318 10.32 -10.04 -9.92
N CYS A 319 9.97 -8.98 -9.15
CA CYS A 319 9.92 -7.60 -9.65
C CYS A 319 11.25 -7.14 -10.27
N LYS A 320 12.37 -7.32 -9.57
CA LYS A 320 13.69 -6.91 -10.04
C LYS A 320 14.17 -7.76 -11.24
N ASP A 321 13.79 -9.02 -11.30
CA ASP A 321 14.12 -9.94 -12.39
C ASP A 321 13.39 -9.53 -13.68
N LYS A 322 12.08 -9.28 -13.58
CA LYS A 322 11.26 -8.82 -14.70
C LYS A 322 11.70 -7.45 -15.20
N ALA A 323 12.02 -6.52 -14.28
CA ALA A 323 12.56 -5.21 -14.64
C ALA A 323 13.93 -5.33 -15.37
N THR A 324 14.82 -6.24 -14.92
CA THR A 324 16.11 -6.52 -15.55
C THR A 324 15.94 -7.10 -16.95
N LEU A 325 15.02 -8.04 -17.16
CA LEU A 325 14.70 -8.60 -18.46
C LEU A 325 14.13 -7.53 -19.42
N VAL A 326 13.19 -6.70 -18.96
CA VAL A 326 12.62 -5.59 -19.76
C VAL A 326 13.74 -4.65 -20.21
N ARG A 327 14.64 -4.27 -19.30
CA ARG A 327 15.79 -3.41 -19.62
C ARG A 327 16.71 -4.03 -20.66
N SER A 328 17.00 -5.32 -20.53
CA SER A 328 17.81 -6.09 -21.48
C SER A 328 17.20 -6.04 -22.89
N MET A 329 15.89 -6.30 -23.00
CA MET A 329 15.18 -6.30 -24.27
C MET A 329 15.04 -4.90 -24.90
N LEU A 330 14.77 -3.87 -24.08
CA LEU A 330 14.69 -2.48 -24.54
C LEU A 330 16.04 -1.99 -25.10
N HIS A 331 17.13 -2.40 -24.47
CA HIS A 331 18.49 -2.07 -24.97
C HIS A 331 18.73 -2.59 -26.38
N GLU A 332 18.24 -3.78 -26.73
CA GLU A 332 18.39 -4.39 -28.06
C GLU A 332 17.62 -3.64 -29.18
N ILE A 333 16.63 -2.80 -28.81
CA ILE A 333 15.95 -1.90 -29.73
C ILE A 333 16.43 -0.44 -29.62
N GLY A 334 17.56 -0.21 -28.94
CA GLY A 334 18.17 1.11 -28.77
C GLY A 334 17.45 2.04 -27.81
N VAL A 335 16.68 1.50 -26.85
CA VAL A 335 15.96 2.28 -25.84
C VAL A 335 16.62 2.15 -24.48
N ASP A 336 17.13 3.26 -23.95
CA ASP A 336 17.68 3.33 -22.60
C ASP A 336 16.58 3.14 -21.54
N SER A 337 16.93 2.43 -20.47
CA SER A 337 16.02 2.23 -19.34
C SER A 337 16.76 2.00 -18.02
N TYR A 338 16.10 2.27 -16.93
CA TYR A 338 16.68 2.30 -15.58
C TYR A 338 15.79 1.54 -14.60
N HIS A 339 16.38 0.94 -13.56
CA HIS A 339 15.60 0.44 -12.44
C HIS A 339 15.08 1.61 -11.59
N VAL A 340 13.90 1.44 -11.04
CA VAL A 340 13.36 2.29 -9.99
C VAL A 340 13.00 1.40 -8.81
N LEU A 341 13.70 1.57 -7.69
CA LEU A 341 13.35 0.91 -6.43
C LEU A 341 12.26 1.73 -5.76
N ILE A 342 11.19 1.08 -5.33
CA ILE A 342 10.01 1.76 -4.77
C ILE A 342 9.41 0.93 -3.64
N ASN A 343 8.64 1.56 -2.77
CA ASN A 343 7.78 0.84 -1.84
C ASN A 343 6.35 0.85 -2.41
N ASP A 344 5.68 -0.28 -2.47
CA ASP A 344 4.31 -0.39 -2.99
C ASP A 344 3.25 0.21 -2.05
N GLU A 345 3.62 0.51 -0.79
CA GLU A 345 2.81 1.31 0.12
C GLU A 345 3.22 2.79 0.02
N ARG A 346 2.45 3.59 -0.74
CA ARG A 346 2.72 5.03 -0.90
C ARG A 346 2.74 5.73 0.46
N GLY A 347 3.81 6.52 0.70
CA GLY A 347 4.04 7.24 1.96
C GLY A 347 4.97 6.51 2.93
N SER A 348 5.36 5.25 2.66
CA SER A 348 6.42 4.55 3.41
C SER A 348 7.79 5.18 3.17
N VAL A 349 8.03 5.72 1.98
CA VAL A 349 9.20 6.56 1.66
C VAL A 349 8.70 7.93 1.24
N THR A 350 9.24 9.00 1.85
CA THR A 350 8.87 10.38 1.57
C THR A 350 10.09 11.20 1.15
N HIS A 351 9.83 12.38 0.58
CA HIS A 351 10.87 13.30 0.12
C HIS A 351 11.92 13.61 1.19
N ASP A 352 11.49 13.82 2.43
CA ASP A 352 12.35 14.27 3.53
C ASP A 352 13.08 13.14 4.25
N MET A 353 12.83 11.89 3.83
CA MET A 353 13.51 10.75 4.42
C MET A 353 14.99 10.68 4.02
N PRO A 354 15.89 10.38 4.96
CA PRO A 354 17.26 10.02 4.63
C PRO A 354 17.29 8.69 3.86
N ALA A 355 18.35 8.46 3.11
CA ALA A 355 18.53 7.20 2.41
C ALA A 355 18.52 6.01 3.40
N HIS A 356 17.67 5.06 3.13
CA HIS A 356 17.52 3.84 3.91
C HIS A 356 16.90 2.73 3.06
N ASN A 357 17.02 1.49 3.52
CA ASN A 357 16.43 0.35 2.84
C ASN A 357 14.92 0.24 3.13
N GLY A 358 14.13 1.14 2.57
CA GLY A 358 12.67 1.19 2.70
C GLY A 358 11.90 0.70 1.48
N PHE A 359 12.58 0.11 0.49
CA PHE A 359 11.97 -0.35 -0.75
C PHE A 359 11.68 -1.86 -0.71
N ASN A 360 10.52 -2.26 -1.21
CA ASN A 360 10.08 -3.65 -1.32
C ASN A 360 9.74 -4.08 -2.75
N HIS A 361 9.83 -3.16 -3.72
CA HIS A 361 9.45 -3.39 -5.10
C HIS A 361 10.44 -2.74 -6.09
N ALA A 362 10.48 -3.23 -7.32
CA ALA A 362 11.30 -2.69 -8.40
C ALA A 362 10.51 -2.62 -9.71
N ILE A 363 10.55 -1.45 -10.36
CA ILE A 363 9.93 -1.18 -11.65
C ILE A 363 10.96 -0.62 -12.63
N THR A 364 10.52 -0.26 -13.84
CA THR A 364 11.38 0.25 -14.89
C THR A 364 11.01 1.69 -15.26
N ALA A 365 12.00 2.59 -15.36
CA ALA A 365 11.89 3.88 -16.02
C ALA A 365 12.49 3.77 -17.43
N ILE A 366 11.71 4.07 -18.45
CA ILE A 366 12.06 3.94 -19.87
C ILE A 366 12.27 5.34 -20.44
N LYS A 367 13.46 5.62 -20.97
CA LYS A 367 13.76 6.89 -21.63
C LYS A 367 13.12 6.90 -23.01
N LEU A 368 12.07 7.69 -23.16
CA LEU A 368 11.37 7.82 -24.45
C LEU A 368 12.24 8.60 -25.44
N PRO A 369 12.38 8.11 -26.68
CA PRO A 369 13.03 8.87 -27.75
C PRO A 369 12.39 10.22 -28.01
N GLU A 370 13.18 11.20 -28.44
CA GLU A 370 12.66 12.50 -28.85
C GLU A 370 11.60 12.36 -29.93
N GLY A 371 10.50 13.10 -29.79
CA GLY A 371 9.40 13.10 -30.77
C GLY A 371 8.44 11.91 -30.66
N LEU A 372 8.71 10.88 -29.85
CA LEU A 372 7.76 9.80 -29.62
C LEU A 372 6.61 10.30 -28.75
N THR A 373 5.47 10.55 -29.37
CA THR A 373 4.23 10.98 -28.69
C THR A 373 3.11 10.01 -29.03
N ASP A 374 2.41 9.54 -28.00
CA ASP A 374 1.21 8.72 -28.14
C ASP A 374 0.29 8.97 -26.93
N PRO A 375 -1.04 9.07 -27.14
CA PRO A 375 -1.99 9.30 -26.04
C PRO A 375 -2.02 8.20 -24.97
N SER A 376 -1.54 6.99 -25.26
CA SER A 376 -1.45 5.89 -24.31
C SER A 376 -0.28 6.03 -23.33
N LEU A 377 0.74 6.85 -23.64
CA LEU A 377 1.94 7.05 -22.83
C LEU A 377 1.71 8.13 -21.77
N ILE A 378 0.99 7.80 -20.71
CA ILE A 378 0.48 8.75 -19.71
C ILE A 378 1.38 8.82 -18.48
N ALA A 379 1.94 7.67 -18.06
CA ALA A 379 2.79 7.57 -16.87
C ALA A 379 4.19 8.16 -17.10
N THR A 380 4.25 9.42 -17.55
CA THR A 380 5.50 10.07 -17.95
C THR A 380 5.84 11.28 -17.09
N MET A 381 7.14 11.51 -16.90
CA MET A 381 7.67 12.75 -16.35
C MET A 381 8.84 13.28 -17.19
N GLN A 382 9.08 14.59 -17.13
CA GLN A 382 10.27 15.21 -17.71
C GLN A 382 11.39 15.23 -16.66
N HIS A 383 12.45 14.45 -16.92
CA HIS A 383 13.63 14.45 -16.06
C HIS A 383 14.69 15.43 -16.59
N PRO A 384 15.33 16.27 -15.73
CA PRO A 384 16.23 17.33 -16.18
C PRO A 384 17.42 16.86 -17.02
N LYS A 385 17.98 15.69 -16.72
CA LYS A 385 19.17 15.14 -17.38
C LYS A 385 18.86 14.04 -18.41
N LEU A 386 17.81 13.24 -18.16
CA LEU A 386 17.54 12.04 -18.96
C LEU A 386 16.45 12.27 -20.03
N GLY A 387 15.77 13.42 -20.02
CA GLY A 387 14.65 13.69 -20.90
C GLY A 387 13.34 13.08 -20.40
N ARG A 388 12.45 12.71 -21.29
CA ARG A 388 11.13 12.17 -20.95
C ARG A 388 11.24 10.71 -20.55
N LEU A 389 10.85 10.39 -19.32
CA LEU A 389 10.81 9.04 -18.76
C LEU A 389 9.37 8.52 -18.68
N LEU A 390 9.16 7.28 -19.11
CA LEU A 390 7.94 6.52 -18.92
C LEU A 390 8.17 5.49 -17.81
N PHE A 391 7.29 5.44 -16.83
CA PHE A 391 7.35 4.43 -15.77
C PHE A 391 6.46 3.24 -16.11
N PHE A 392 6.99 2.04 -15.88
CA PHE A 392 6.33 0.79 -16.20
C PHE A 392 6.60 -0.26 -15.13
N ASP A 393 5.52 -0.88 -14.62
CA ASP A 393 5.60 -2.03 -13.72
C ASP A 393 5.38 -3.34 -14.49
N PRO A 394 6.44 -4.13 -14.72
CA PRO A 394 6.32 -5.38 -15.47
C PRO A 394 5.64 -6.51 -14.68
N THR A 395 5.36 -6.30 -13.40
CA THR A 395 4.71 -7.31 -12.56
C THR A 395 3.19 -7.26 -12.62
N ASN A 396 2.62 -6.10 -12.91
CA ASN A 396 1.17 -5.90 -12.97
C ASN A 396 0.64 -6.18 -14.39
N GLU A 397 0.09 -7.39 -14.60
CA GLU A 397 -0.44 -7.84 -15.90
C GLU A 397 -1.80 -7.22 -16.28
N LEU A 398 -2.41 -6.43 -15.38
CA LEU A 398 -3.73 -5.84 -15.58
C LEU A 398 -3.69 -4.37 -15.97
N ILE A 399 -2.54 -3.71 -15.82
CA ILE A 399 -2.33 -2.31 -16.19
C ILE A 399 -1.64 -2.26 -17.55
N PRO A 400 -2.22 -1.55 -18.56
CA PRO A 400 -1.62 -1.43 -19.87
C PRO A 400 -0.27 -0.71 -19.85
N PHE A 401 0.61 -1.06 -20.81
CA PHE A 401 1.84 -0.29 -21.04
C PHE A 401 1.52 1.18 -21.29
N GLY A 402 2.25 2.05 -20.63
CA GLY A 402 2.01 3.50 -20.67
C GLY A 402 1.24 4.05 -19.47
N GLN A 403 0.74 3.19 -18.60
CA GLN A 403 0.01 3.54 -17.37
C GLN A 403 0.72 2.99 -16.14
N LEU A 404 0.42 3.57 -14.96
CA LEU A 404 0.86 3.09 -13.64
C LEU A 404 -0.34 2.67 -12.79
N PRO A 405 -0.20 1.62 -11.97
CA PRO A 405 -1.17 1.29 -10.94
C PRO A 405 -1.31 2.43 -9.91
N GLY A 406 -2.46 2.52 -9.26
CA GLY A 406 -2.81 3.61 -8.34
C GLY A 406 -1.81 3.79 -7.20
N TYR A 407 -1.35 2.68 -6.60
CA TYR A 407 -0.40 2.67 -5.47
C TYR A 407 1.00 3.21 -5.82
N LEU A 408 1.39 3.22 -7.09
CA LEU A 408 2.66 3.78 -7.54
C LEU A 408 2.56 5.26 -7.94
N GLN A 409 1.37 5.80 -8.17
CA GLN A 409 1.20 7.19 -8.57
C GLN A 409 1.54 8.15 -7.43
N ALA A 410 2.25 9.24 -7.75
CA ALA A 410 2.77 10.24 -6.79
C ALA A 410 3.61 9.65 -5.66
N ASN A 411 4.03 8.40 -5.76
CA ASN A 411 4.90 7.73 -4.79
C ASN A 411 6.38 8.07 -5.07
N TYR A 412 7.24 7.94 -4.06
CA TYR A 412 8.67 8.18 -4.19
C TYR A 412 9.42 6.90 -4.50
N GLY A 413 10.25 6.93 -5.54
CA GLY A 413 11.11 5.83 -5.94
C GLY A 413 12.56 6.29 -6.18
N LEU A 414 13.49 5.40 -5.98
CA LEU A 414 14.92 5.62 -6.24
C LEU A 414 15.22 5.26 -7.70
N LEU A 415 15.37 6.26 -8.55
CA LEU A 415 15.86 6.10 -9.92
C LEU A 415 17.35 5.75 -9.88
N VAL A 416 17.70 4.59 -10.41
CA VAL A 416 19.07 4.05 -10.40
C VAL A 416 19.71 4.24 -11.76
N THR A 417 20.79 5.03 -11.81
CA THR A 417 21.56 5.33 -13.02
C THR A 417 23.04 4.98 -12.82
N PRO A 418 23.86 4.97 -13.89
CA PRO A 418 25.32 4.83 -13.76
C PRO A 418 25.97 5.89 -12.86
N ASP A 419 25.37 7.11 -12.80
CA ASP A 419 25.86 8.23 -11.99
C ASP A 419 25.49 8.10 -10.51
N GLY A 420 24.57 7.19 -10.17
CA GLY A 420 24.08 6.94 -8.82
C GLY A 420 22.56 6.90 -8.73
N GLY A 421 22.02 7.16 -7.53
CA GLY A 421 20.60 7.18 -7.28
C GLY A 421 20.05 8.59 -7.09
N GLU A 422 18.83 8.79 -7.53
CA GLU A 422 18.05 10.01 -7.30
C GLU A 422 16.65 9.63 -6.82
N LEU A 423 16.23 10.16 -5.67
CA LEU A 423 14.86 9.97 -5.19
C LEU A 423 13.94 10.88 -5.99
N ILE A 424 13.02 10.29 -6.73
CA ILE A 424 12.08 11.00 -7.59
C ILE A 424 10.64 10.69 -7.20
N GLN A 425 9.74 11.64 -7.43
CA GLN A 425 8.30 11.38 -7.30
C GLN A 425 7.75 10.92 -8.64
N LEU A 426 7.06 9.78 -8.66
CA LEU A 426 6.43 9.25 -9.86
C LEU A 426 5.23 10.13 -10.26
N PRO A 427 4.87 10.17 -11.56
CA PRO A 427 3.77 10.99 -12.03
C PRO A 427 2.42 10.49 -11.48
N GLN A 428 1.53 11.46 -11.23
CA GLN A 428 0.10 11.20 -11.04
C GLN A 428 -0.60 11.26 -12.40
N GLN A 429 -1.48 10.31 -12.68
CA GLN A 429 -2.25 10.27 -13.91
C GLN A 429 -3.53 11.13 -13.81
N PRO A 430 -4.06 11.63 -14.94
CA PRO A 430 -5.34 12.33 -14.95
C PRO A 430 -6.48 11.46 -14.42
N THR A 431 -7.40 12.04 -13.63
CA THR A 431 -8.54 11.35 -13.04
C THR A 431 -9.40 10.60 -14.05
N SER A 432 -9.48 11.10 -15.29
CA SER A 432 -10.21 10.47 -16.40
C SER A 432 -9.66 9.11 -16.81
N MET A 433 -8.39 8.84 -16.51
CA MET A 433 -7.74 7.55 -16.79
C MET A 433 -8.07 6.47 -15.78
N ASN A 434 -8.69 6.85 -14.68
CA ASN A 434 -9.16 5.94 -13.64
C ASN A 434 -10.63 6.27 -13.33
N SER A 435 -11.54 5.70 -14.10
CA SER A 435 -12.92 6.14 -14.12
C SER A 435 -13.95 5.01 -14.18
N ILE A 436 -15.15 5.32 -13.66
CA ILE A 436 -16.37 4.55 -13.92
C ILE A 436 -17.34 5.46 -14.67
N GLN A 437 -17.85 5.01 -15.80
CA GLN A 437 -18.84 5.70 -16.61
C GLN A 437 -20.09 4.82 -16.70
N ARG A 438 -21.24 5.30 -16.18
CA ARG A 438 -22.51 4.59 -16.24
C ARG A 438 -23.51 5.37 -17.06
N THR A 439 -24.19 4.68 -17.96
CA THR A 439 -25.36 5.19 -18.66
C THR A 439 -26.52 4.23 -18.45
N ALA A 440 -27.72 4.75 -18.19
CA ALA A 440 -28.91 3.94 -18.01
C ALA A 440 -30.13 4.51 -18.72
N GLN A 441 -30.90 3.62 -19.36
CA GLN A 441 -32.20 3.89 -19.95
C GLN A 441 -33.25 3.13 -19.11
N LEU A 442 -34.04 3.88 -18.38
CA LEU A 442 -34.93 3.33 -17.35
C LEU A 442 -36.39 3.76 -17.63
N THR A 443 -37.33 2.92 -17.24
CA THR A 443 -38.76 3.20 -17.31
C THR A 443 -39.38 2.97 -15.93
N LEU A 444 -40.11 3.94 -15.46
CA LEU A 444 -40.92 3.86 -14.26
C LEU A 444 -42.39 3.62 -14.63
N ASP A 445 -43.03 2.65 -14.01
CA ASP A 445 -44.44 2.41 -14.19
C ASP A 445 -45.30 3.08 -13.07
N PRO A 446 -46.65 3.14 -13.22
CA PRO A 446 -47.51 3.73 -12.22
C PRO A 446 -47.52 3.02 -10.86
N THR A 447 -47.06 1.78 -10.77
CA THR A 447 -46.96 1.01 -9.51
C THR A 447 -45.69 1.32 -8.74
N GLY A 448 -44.78 2.12 -9.31
CA GLY A 448 -43.48 2.45 -8.72
C GLY A 448 -42.38 1.43 -9.05
N MET A 449 -42.63 0.50 -9.98
CA MET A 449 -41.58 -0.41 -10.49
C MET A 449 -40.69 0.34 -11.47
N LEU A 450 -39.35 0.23 -11.24
CA LEU A 450 -38.33 0.74 -12.15
C LEU A 450 -37.67 -0.42 -12.88
N LYS A 451 -37.54 -0.32 -14.19
CA LYS A 451 -36.82 -1.30 -15.01
C LYS A 451 -36.01 -0.64 -16.11
N GLY A 452 -34.98 -1.31 -16.58
CA GLY A 452 -34.21 -0.85 -17.74
C GLY A 452 -32.82 -1.44 -17.85
N ASP A 453 -32.06 -0.83 -18.73
CA ASP A 453 -30.74 -1.28 -19.15
C ASP A 453 -29.67 -0.32 -18.64
N VAL A 454 -28.56 -0.89 -18.18
CA VAL A 454 -27.38 -0.15 -17.72
C VAL A 454 -26.15 -0.62 -18.48
N LYS A 455 -25.35 0.33 -18.93
CA LYS A 455 -24.02 0.13 -19.45
C LYS A 455 -23.02 0.81 -18.52
N GLU A 456 -22.07 0.04 -18.00
CA GLU A 456 -20.98 0.53 -17.18
C GLU A 456 -19.66 0.25 -17.86
N LEU A 457 -18.78 1.27 -17.97
CA LEU A 457 -17.41 1.14 -18.45
C LEU A 457 -16.46 1.63 -17.37
N ARG A 458 -15.32 0.94 -17.23
CA ARG A 458 -14.25 1.22 -16.27
C ARG A 458 -12.92 1.34 -16.96
N LEU A 459 -12.09 2.27 -16.51
CA LEU A 459 -10.72 2.51 -16.99
C LEU A 459 -9.74 2.46 -15.81
N GLY A 460 -8.45 2.27 -16.15
CA GLY A 460 -7.35 2.31 -15.18
C GLY A 460 -7.48 1.29 -14.06
N GLU A 461 -7.18 1.70 -12.85
CA GLU A 461 -7.25 0.84 -11.66
C GLU A 461 -8.67 0.31 -11.39
N ARG A 462 -9.72 1.09 -11.71
CA ARG A 462 -11.11 0.64 -11.63
C ARG A 462 -11.39 -0.59 -12.51
N ALA A 463 -10.75 -0.65 -13.68
CA ALA A 463 -10.83 -1.80 -14.58
C ALA A 463 -9.94 -2.97 -14.10
N SER A 464 -8.71 -2.64 -13.70
CA SER A 464 -7.69 -3.58 -13.25
C SER A 464 -8.13 -4.35 -12.01
N SER A 465 -8.54 -3.65 -10.95
CA SER A 465 -9.00 -4.26 -9.69
C SER A 465 -10.21 -5.17 -9.92
N GLU A 466 -11.18 -4.75 -10.76
CA GLU A 466 -12.34 -5.59 -11.06
C GLU A 466 -11.96 -6.83 -11.87
N ARG A 467 -11.08 -6.70 -12.88
CA ARG A 467 -10.55 -7.86 -13.61
C ARG A 467 -9.82 -8.83 -12.69
N GLY A 468 -8.98 -8.32 -11.78
CA GLY A 468 -8.26 -9.12 -10.78
C GLY A 468 -9.22 -9.91 -9.90
N ARG A 469 -10.23 -9.24 -9.35
CA ARG A 469 -11.29 -9.88 -8.56
C ARG A 469 -12.01 -11.01 -9.33
N LEU A 470 -12.38 -10.74 -10.59
CA LEU A 470 -13.12 -11.67 -11.42
C LEU A 470 -12.28 -12.83 -11.96
N ARG A 471 -10.96 -12.67 -12.11
CA ARG A 471 -10.05 -13.77 -12.47
C ARG A 471 -9.97 -14.85 -11.40
N ALA A 472 -10.09 -14.47 -10.12
CA ALA A 472 -10.14 -15.41 -9.00
C ALA A 472 -11.44 -16.22 -8.95
N VAL A 473 -12.48 -15.82 -9.71
CA VAL A 473 -13.78 -16.49 -9.73
C VAL A 473 -13.76 -17.65 -10.71
N THR A 474 -13.97 -18.87 -10.21
CA THR A 474 -13.89 -20.11 -10.99
C THR A 474 -15.14 -20.39 -11.86
N LYS A 475 -16.32 -19.93 -11.42
CA LYS A 475 -17.58 -20.14 -12.13
C LYS A 475 -17.99 -18.88 -12.88
N ASP A 476 -18.21 -18.97 -14.18
CA ASP A 476 -18.63 -17.85 -15.01
C ASP A 476 -19.92 -17.19 -14.52
N THR A 477 -20.85 -17.98 -13.97
CA THR A 477 -22.10 -17.48 -13.37
C THR A 477 -21.89 -16.58 -12.17
N ASP A 478 -20.78 -16.73 -11.44
CA ASP A 478 -20.46 -15.93 -10.26
C ASP A 478 -19.77 -14.61 -10.63
N ARG A 479 -19.33 -14.45 -11.87
CA ARG A 479 -18.71 -13.19 -12.37
C ARG A 479 -19.69 -12.03 -12.49
N ILE A 480 -20.98 -12.27 -12.36
CA ILE A 480 -22.01 -11.20 -12.31
C ILE A 480 -22.29 -10.70 -10.89
N LYS A 481 -21.78 -11.36 -9.84
CA LYS A 481 -21.98 -10.96 -8.43
C LYS A 481 -21.64 -9.49 -8.14
N PRO A 482 -20.61 -8.87 -8.72
CA PRO A 482 -20.38 -7.44 -8.55
C PRO A 482 -21.55 -6.55 -8.96
N ILE A 483 -22.32 -6.97 -9.98
CA ILE A 483 -23.54 -6.25 -10.39
C ILE A 483 -24.62 -6.42 -9.33
N GLU A 484 -24.81 -7.63 -8.80
CA GLU A 484 -25.78 -7.91 -7.74
C GLU A 484 -25.45 -7.13 -6.48
N GLU A 485 -24.17 -7.06 -6.08
CA GLU A 485 -23.69 -6.26 -4.95
C GLU A 485 -23.96 -4.76 -5.15
N LEU A 486 -23.69 -4.22 -6.35
CA LEU A 486 -23.97 -2.82 -6.70
C LEU A 486 -25.46 -2.50 -6.60
N LEU A 487 -26.31 -3.39 -7.11
CA LEU A 487 -27.75 -3.25 -7.05
C LEU A 487 -28.27 -3.37 -5.60
N ALA A 488 -27.78 -4.35 -4.83
CA ALA A 488 -28.17 -4.55 -3.42
C ALA A 488 -27.82 -3.36 -2.54
N ASN A 489 -26.70 -2.70 -2.81
CA ASN A 489 -26.29 -1.48 -2.09
C ASN A 489 -27.12 -0.23 -2.45
N SER A 490 -27.89 -0.28 -3.54
CA SER A 490 -28.63 0.87 -4.07
C SER A 490 -30.15 0.71 -4.01
N LEU A 491 -30.64 -0.52 -4.13
CA LEU A 491 -32.04 -0.88 -4.29
C LEU A 491 -32.48 -1.79 -3.14
N SER A 492 -33.67 -1.54 -2.60
CA SER A 492 -34.24 -2.38 -1.53
C SER A 492 -34.67 -3.76 -2.02
N SER A 493 -35.00 -3.89 -3.30
CA SER A 493 -35.39 -5.12 -3.97
C SER A 493 -35.09 -5.00 -5.46
N PHE A 494 -34.57 -6.05 -6.07
CA PHE A 494 -34.31 -6.09 -7.51
C PHE A 494 -34.34 -7.53 -8.05
N HIS A 495 -34.52 -7.62 -9.35
CA HIS A 495 -34.35 -8.84 -10.13
C HIS A 495 -33.44 -8.53 -11.32
N LEU A 496 -32.27 -9.20 -11.39
CA LEU A 496 -31.34 -9.09 -12.50
C LEU A 496 -31.83 -9.99 -13.65
N THR A 497 -32.20 -9.38 -14.79
CA THR A 497 -32.79 -10.13 -15.92
C THR A 497 -31.75 -10.52 -16.97
N ARG A 498 -30.72 -9.70 -17.15
CA ARG A 498 -29.57 -9.96 -18.05
C ARG A 498 -28.30 -9.37 -17.46
N ALA A 499 -27.17 -10.03 -17.73
CA ALA A 499 -25.86 -9.51 -17.40
C ALA A 499 -24.80 -10.05 -18.35
N SER A 500 -23.81 -9.23 -18.71
CA SER A 500 -22.65 -9.62 -19.51
C SER A 500 -21.45 -8.76 -19.19
N LEU A 501 -20.27 -9.36 -19.37
CA LEU A 501 -18.97 -8.69 -19.26
C LEU A 501 -18.54 -8.12 -20.60
N VAL A 502 -17.84 -6.99 -20.57
CA VAL A 502 -17.25 -6.33 -21.75
C VAL A 502 -15.74 -6.28 -21.59
N ASN A 503 -14.99 -6.74 -22.61
CA ASN A 503 -13.53 -6.70 -22.68
C ASN A 503 -12.82 -7.28 -21.45
N PHE A 504 -13.32 -8.38 -20.91
CA PHE A 504 -12.76 -8.99 -19.68
C PHE A 504 -11.30 -9.42 -19.87
N GLN A 505 -10.95 -9.97 -21.03
CA GLN A 505 -9.58 -10.46 -21.33
C GLN A 505 -8.68 -9.38 -21.96
N GLN A 506 -9.23 -8.32 -22.52
CA GLN A 506 -8.49 -7.26 -23.21
C GLN A 506 -8.13 -6.14 -22.24
N THR A 507 -6.93 -6.17 -21.68
CA THR A 507 -6.49 -5.20 -20.67
C THR A 507 -6.25 -3.80 -21.21
N ASP A 508 -5.99 -3.67 -22.50
CA ASP A 508 -5.82 -2.43 -23.25
C ASP A 508 -7.14 -1.71 -23.62
N LEU A 509 -8.28 -2.40 -23.42
CA LEU A 509 -9.62 -1.85 -23.70
C LEU A 509 -10.37 -1.56 -22.40
N PRO A 510 -11.34 -0.60 -22.40
CA PRO A 510 -12.20 -0.37 -21.24
C PRO A 510 -12.93 -1.66 -20.82
N PHE A 511 -12.83 -2.00 -19.56
CA PHE A 511 -13.61 -3.10 -18.98
C PHE A 511 -15.04 -2.64 -18.69
N GLY A 512 -16.03 -3.52 -18.72
CA GLY A 512 -17.37 -3.10 -18.33
C GLY A 512 -18.38 -4.21 -18.10
N PHE A 513 -19.57 -3.75 -17.70
CA PHE A 513 -20.76 -4.55 -17.53
C PHE A 513 -21.90 -3.97 -18.37
N ASN A 514 -22.67 -4.85 -19.03
CA ASN A 514 -23.99 -4.52 -19.54
C ASN A 514 -25.00 -5.38 -18.78
N TYR A 515 -26.02 -4.76 -18.20
CA TYR A 515 -27.02 -5.50 -17.44
C TYR A 515 -28.41 -4.84 -17.49
N SER A 516 -29.43 -5.65 -17.28
CA SER A 516 -30.82 -5.21 -17.20
C SER A 516 -31.42 -5.68 -15.88
N PHE A 517 -32.23 -4.85 -15.25
CA PHE A 517 -32.84 -5.17 -13.97
C PHE A 517 -34.28 -4.62 -13.88
N GLU A 518 -35.03 -5.20 -12.94
CA GLU A 518 -36.33 -4.72 -12.47
C GLU A 518 -36.26 -4.51 -10.96
N SER A 519 -36.79 -3.37 -10.47
CA SER A 519 -36.85 -3.04 -9.04
C SER A 519 -38.28 -2.67 -8.65
N PRO A 520 -39.04 -3.60 -8.04
CA PRO A 520 -40.36 -3.31 -7.56
C PRO A 520 -40.32 -2.31 -6.38
N ASN A 521 -41.32 -1.46 -6.29
CA ASN A 521 -41.45 -0.44 -5.23
C ASN A 521 -40.23 0.53 -5.15
N TYR A 522 -39.56 0.80 -6.26
CA TYR A 522 -38.46 1.75 -6.33
C TYR A 522 -38.92 3.16 -5.99
N ALA A 523 -39.97 3.64 -6.67
CA ALA A 523 -40.62 4.90 -6.35
C ALA A 523 -41.62 4.72 -5.19
N LYS A 524 -41.71 5.74 -4.35
CA LYS A 524 -42.66 5.77 -3.23
C LYS A 524 -43.89 6.61 -3.60
N THR A 525 -45.09 6.16 -3.24
CA THR A 525 -46.32 6.91 -3.42
C THR A 525 -46.68 7.66 -2.15
N ALA A 526 -47.14 8.90 -2.29
CA ALA A 526 -47.64 9.76 -1.22
C ALA A 526 -48.96 10.41 -1.69
N GLY A 527 -50.13 9.75 -1.42
CA GLY A 527 -51.40 10.10 -2.02
C GLY A 527 -51.38 9.84 -3.53
N ASN A 528 -51.58 10.89 -4.32
CA ASN A 528 -51.53 10.85 -5.79
C ASN A 528 -50.15 11.24 -6.35
N LEU A 529 -49.17 11.54 -5.49
CA LEU A 529 -47.79 11.86 -5.90
C LEU A 529 -46.92 10.61 -5.96
N ILE A 530 -45.94 10.62 -6.87
CA ILE A 530 -44.90 9.62 -6.95
C ILE A 530 -43.56 10.30 -6.67
N LEU A 531 -42.79 9.78 -5.72
CA LEU A 531 -41.46 10.25 -5.34
C LEU A 531 -40.40 9.34 -5.93
N VAL A 532 -39.54 9.86 -6.82
CA VAL A 532 -38.54 9.12 -7.56
C VAL A 532 -37.16 9.65 -7.22
N ARG A 533 -36.27 8.79 -6.75
CA ARG A 533 -34.87 9.16 -6.56
C ARG A 533 -34.14 9.09 -7.90
N PRO A 534 -33.64 10.21 -8.48
CA PRO A 534 -33.02 10.18 -9.80
C PRO A 534 -31.66 9.46 -9.83
N ARG A 535 -30.91 9.47 -8.72
CA ARG A 535 -29.70 8.66 -8.55
C ARG A 535 -30.08 7.21 -8.22
N VAL A 536 -30.18 6.39 -9.24
CA VAL A 536 -30.67 5.00 -9.10
C VAL A 536 -29.65 4.08 -8.44
N ILE A 537 -28.38 4.14 -8.88
CA ILE A 537 -27.29 3.27 -8.43
C ILE A 537 -26.00 4.07 -8.17
N GLY A 538 -25.03 3.46 -7.52
CA GLY A 538 -23.66 3.97 -7.41
C GLY A 538 -23.50 5.07 -6.36
N SER A 539 -23.92 4.84 -5.10
CA SER A 539 -23.71 5.79 -3.99
C SER A 539 -22.22 6.12 -3.79
N LYS A 540 -21.95 7.38 -3.41
CA LYS A 540 -20.61 7.93 -3.12
C LYS A 540 -20.48 8.40 -1.66
N GLY A 541 -21.55 8.35 -0.87
CA GLY A 541 -21.52 8.73 0.54
C GLY A 541 -20.57 7.84 1.33
N LEU A 542 -19.66 8.43 2.11
CA LEU A 542 -18.71 7.73 2.97
C LEU A 542 -18.99 8.07 4.45
N GLY A 543 -19.38 7.08 5.23
CA GLY A 543 -19.67 7.24 6.66
C GLY A 543 -18.45 7.18 7.58
N PHE A 544 -17.30 6.69 7.10
CA PHE A 544 -16.12 6.46 7.95
C PHE A 544 -15.43 7.74 8.44
N LEU A 545 -15.69 8.89 7.83
CA LEU A 545 -15.14 10.18 8.26
C LEU A 545 -15.90 10.80 9.46
N GLU A 546 -17.04 10.26 9.84
CA GLU A 546 -17.85 10.71 10.97
C GLU A 546 -17.29 10.22 12.31
N THR A 547 -16.01 10.54 12.60
CA THR A 547 -15.39 10.26 13.89
C THR A 547 -15.51 11.46 14.83
N LYS A 548 -15.68 11.22 16.14
CA LYS A 548 -15.73 12.28 17.16
C LYS A 548 -14.33 12.85 17.48
N GLU A 549 -13.29 12.08 17.22
CA GLU A 549 -11.91 12.47 17.55
C GLU A 549 -11.31 13.30 16.42
N PRO A 550 -10.58 14.38 16.72
CA PRO A 550 -9.82 15.11 15.72
C PRO A 550 -8.76 14.23 15.06
N ARG A 551 -8.63 14.32 13.74
CA ARG A 551 -7.57 13.61 13.02
C ARG A 551 -6.19 14.20 13.36
N LYS A 552 -5.20 13.33 13.35
CA LYS A 552 -3.77 13.67 13.53
C LYS A 552 -2.96 13.51 12.23
N PHE A 553 -3.45 12.67 11.32
CA PHE A 553 -2.76 12.33 10.08
C PHE A 553 -3.56 12.75 8.86
N PRO A 554 -2.89 13.06 7.72
CA PRO A 554 -3.56 13.32 6.46
C PRO A 554 -4.41 12.13 6.02
N ILE A 555 -5.29 12.35 5.05
CA ILE A 555 -6.12 11.30 4.44
C ILE A 555 -5.49 10.97 3.10
N GLU A 556 -5.07 9.73 2.93
CA GLU A 556 -4.45 9.22 1.70
C GLU A 556 -5.49 8.44 0.89
N PHE A 557 -5.82 8.93 -0.29
CA PHE A 557 -6.63 8.17 -1.24
C PHE A 557 -5.74 7.23 -2.05
N GLU A 558 -6.23 6.06 -2.36
CA GLU A 558 -5.45 5.06 -3.12
C GLU A 558 -5.11 5.58 -4.52
N GLU A 559 -6.06 6.30 -5.15
CA GLU A 559 -5.94 6.72 -6.55
C GLU A 559 -6.76 7.98 -6.87
N PRO A 560 -6.31 8.80 -7.83
CA PRO A 560 -7.16 9.84 -8.40
C PRO A 560 -8.26 9.17 -9.24
N THR A 561 -9.50 9.65 -9.16
CA THR A 561 -10.63 8.96 -9.79
C THR A 561 -11.69 9.93 -10.29
N ARG A 562 -12.39 9.54 -11.36
CA ARG A 562 -13.52 10.28 -11.91
C ARG A 562 -14.65 9.34 -12.27
N ASP A 563 -15.76 9.44 -11.55
CA ASP A 563 -16.96 8.64 -11.82
C ASP A 563 -18.06 9.52 -12.39
N THR A 564 -18.68 9.07 -13.47
CA THR A 564 -19.78 9.78 -14.14
C THR A 564 -20.99 8.88 -14.29
N ASP A 565 -22.17 9.41 -14.00
CA ASP A 565 -23.45 8.73 -14.22
C ASP A 565 -24.35 9.61 -15.09
N THR A 566 -25.03 8.98 -16.06
CA THR A 566 -26.05 9.59 -16.90
C THR A 566 -27.24 8.64 -16.95
N PHE A 567 -28.32 9.00 -16.27
CA PHE A 567 -29.53 8.17 -16.19
C PHE A 567 -30.71 8.91 -16.79
N GLU A 568 -31.45 8.24 -17.63
CA GLU A 568 -32.70 8.72 -18.22
C GLU A 568 -33.86 7.84 -17.73
N ILE A 569 -34.83 8.45 -17.05
CA ILE A 569 -35.99 7.76 -16.49
C ILE A 569 -37.24 8.25 -17.21
N THR A 570 -37.85 7.41 -18.03
CA THR A 570 -39.15 7.65 -18.63
C THR A 570 -40.22 7.54 -17.54
N ILE A 571 -40.97 8.61 -17.30
CA ILE A 571 -42.03 8.66 -16.28
C ILE A 571 -43.31 7.99 -16.76
N PRO A 572 -44.20 7.55 -15.84
CA PRO A 572 -45.43 6.85 -16.20
C PRO A 572 -46.38 7.73 -17.02
N PRO A 573 -47.14 7.16 -17.99
CA PRO A 573 -48.18 7.87 -18.68
C PRO A 573 -49.22 8.44 -17.69
N GLY A 574 -49.70 9.66 -17.95
CA GLY A 574 -50.64 10.35 -17.08
C GLY A 574 -50.00 11.07 -15.88
N TYR A 575 -48.67 11.15 -15.83
CA TYR A 575 -47.92 11.93 -14.84
C TYR A 575 -47.05 12.99 -15.50
N VAL A 576 -46.82 14.08 -14.77
CA VAL A 576 -45.87 15.14 -15.13
C VAL A 576 -44.97 15.44 -13.92
N VAL A 577 -43.80 16.00 -14.16
CA VAL A 577 -42.92 16.44 -13.08
C VAL A 577 -43.52 17.68 -12.40
N ASP A 578 -43.66 17.64 -11.08
CA ASP A 578 -44.12 18.73 -10.23
C ASP A 578 -42.94 19.51 -9.63
N ASP A 579 -41.93 18.79 -9.12
CA ASP A 579 -40.76 19.40 -8.51
C ASP A 579 -39.49 18.61 -8.83
N LEU A 580 -38.38 19.34 -8.93
CA LEU A 580 -37.03 18.80 -9.19
C LEU A 580 -36.07 19.15 -8.07
N PRO A 581 -35.16 18.23 -7.70
CA PRO A 581 -34.07 18.56 -6.80
C PRO A 581 -33.18 19.65 -7.41
N PRO A 582 -32.63 20.56 -6.56
CA PRO A 582 -31.66 21.55 -7.03
C PRO A 582 -30.38 20.91 -7.54
N ALA A 583 -29.72 21.56 -8.50
CA ALA A 583 -28.41 21.15 -8.91
C ALA A 583 -27.40 21.37 -7.78
N VAL A 584 -26.43 20.47 -7.66
CA VAL A 584 -25.33 20.58 -6.71
C VAL A 584 -24.03 20.82 -7.46
N ASP A 585 -23.28 21.82 -6.99
CA ASP A 585 -21.95 22.18 -7.49
C ASP A 585 -21.02 22.40 -6.30
N ALA A 586 -20.12 21.46 -6.05
CA ALA A 586 -19.19 21.48 -4.92
C ALA A 586 -17.78 21.16 -5.39
N ASP A 587 -16.89 22.16 -5.35
CA ASP A 587 -15.46 21.98 -5.63
C ASP A 587 -14.62 22.46 -4.44
N TYR A 588 -13.84 21.54 -3.87
CA TYR A 588 -12.95 21.77 -2.74
C TYR A 588 -11.47 21.78 -3.12
N GLY A 589 -11.16 21.75 -4.44
CA GLY A 589 -9.81 21.64 -4.97
C GLY A 589 -9.30 20.20 -4.97
N PHE A 590 -9.25 19.52 -3.82
CA PHE A 590 -8.85 18.11 -3.72
C PHE A 590 -9.89 17.13 -4.29
N ALA A 591 -11.16 17.50 -4.32
CA ALA A 591 -12.26 16.72 -4.89
C ALA A 591 -13.37 17.63 -5.37
N SER A 592 -14.18 17.16 -6.34
CA SER A 592 -15.37 17.87 -6.83
C SER A 592 -16.56 16.94 -7.02
N TYR A 593 -17.76 17.50 -6.85
CA TYR A 593 -19.03 16.82 -7.05
C TYR A 593 -20.01 17.75 -7.76
N HIS A 594 -20.56 17.29 -8.87
CA HIS A 594 -21.56 18.02 -9.65
C HIS A 594 -22.72 17.09 -9.93
N SER A 595 -23.95 17.51 -9.64
CA SER A 595 -25.15 16.76 -10.02
C SER A 595 -26.22 17.69 -10.56
N LYS A 596 -27.01 17.20 -11.50
CA LYS A 596 -28.11 17.94 -12.10
C LYS A 596 -29.22 17.00 -12.54
N THR A 597 -30.47 17.41 -12.24
CA THR A 597 -31.67 16.74 -12.75
C THR A 597 -32.40 17.70 -13.69
N VAL A 598 -32.83 17.24 -14.84
CA VAL A 598 -33.55 17.99 -15.87
C VAL A 598 -34.72 17.19 -16.36
N VAL A 599 -35.73 17.88 -16.95
CA VAL A 599 -36.88 17.24 -17.59
C VAL A 599 -36.86 17.56 -19.08
N ASN A 600 -37.07 16.55 -19.90
CA ASN A 600 -37.25 16.67 -21.32
C ASN A 600 -38.46 15.85 -21.78
N GLY A 601 -39.59 16.51 -21.93
CA GLY A 601 -40.89 15.85 -22.19
C GLY A 601 -41.31 14.94 -21.04
N ASN A 602 -41.37 13.63 -21.31
CA ASN A 602 -41.68 12.59 -20.32
C ASN A 602 -40.42 11.87 -19.78
N VAL A 603 -39.26 12.44 -19.97
CA VAL A 603 -37.97 11.86 -19.50
C VAL A 603 -37.34 12.76 -18.43
N VAL A 604 -37.03 12.18 -17.26
CA VAL A 604 -36.20 12.78 -16.23
C VAL A 604 -34.78 12.34 -16.48
N GLY A 605 -33.91 13.29 -16.85
CA GLY A 605 -32.48 13.09 -17.04
C GLY A 605 -31.70 13.47 -15.79
N TYR A 606 -30.85 12.57 -15.30
CA TYR A 606 -29.92 12.80 -14.19
C TYR A 606 -28.49 12.65 -14.64
N THR A 607 -27.67 13.64 -14.32
CA THR A 607 -26.22 13.58 -14.56
C THR A 607 -25.48 13.82 -13.26
N ARG A 608 -24.38 13.10 -13.05
CA ARG A 608 -23.47 13.28 -11.92
C ARG A 608 -22.03 13.08 -12.36
N THR A 609 -21.12 13.92 -11.82
CA THR A 609 -19.67 13.73 -11.85
C THR A 609 -19.14 13.80 -10.44
N PHE A 610 -18.40 12.78 -10.01
CA PHE A 610 -17.66 12.74 -8.77
C PHE A 610 -16.18 12.57 -9.11
N GLU A 611 -15.31 13.40 -8.56
CA GLU A 611 -13.89 13.39 -8.87
C GLU A 611 -13.05 13.56 -7.60
N VAL A 612 -12.06 12.71 -7.40
CA VAL A 612 -10.98 12.87 -6.42
C VAL A 612 -9.73 13.23 -7.20
N LYS A 613 -9.20 14.44 -6.97
CA LYS A 613 -8.10 15.04 -7.73
C LYS A 613 -6.76 14.86 -7.03
N GLU A 614 -6.74 15.01 -5.70
CA GLU A 614 -5.55 14.93 -4.86
C GLU A 614 -5.50 13.60 -4.12
N LEU A 615 -4.32 12.99 -4.09
CA LEU A 615 -4.13 11.72 -3.39
C LEU A 615 -3.98 11.89 -1.88
N SER A 616 -3.51 13.06 -1.43
CA SER A 616 -3.34 13.36 -0.01
C SER A 616 -4.11 14.61 0.37
N VAL A 617 -4.97 14.50 1.39
CA VAL A 617 -5.71 15.63 1.97
C VAL A 617 -5.13 15.94 3.35
N PRO A 618 -4.51 17.11 3.55
CA PRO A 618 -3.86 17.45 4.81
C PRO A 618 -4.87 17.60 5.95
N VAL A 619 -4.42 17.40 7.18
CA VAL A 619 -5.26 17.38 8.39
C VAL A 619 -6.14 18.62 8.53
N ASN A 620 -5.63 19.81 8.20
CA ASN A 620 -6.38 21.07 8.27
C ASN A 620 -7.54 21.15 7.25
N LYS A 621 -7.61 20.26 6.26
CA LYS A 621 -8.69 20.11 5.28
C LYS A 621 -9.66 18.98 5.58
N ALA A 622 -9.43 18.23 6.66
CA ALA A 622 -10.26 17.07 7.01
C ALA A 622 -11.74 17.45 7.23
N GLU A 623 -12.03 18.63 7.82
CA GLU A 623 -13.41 19.10 8.00
C GLU A 623 -14.06 19.51 6.67
N ASP A 624 -13.32 20.08 5.74
CA ASP A 624 -13.81 20.38 4.39
C ASP A 624 -14.16 19.08 3.65
N LEU A 625 -13.35 18.02 3.83
CA LEU A 625 -13.65 16.71 3.26
C LEU A 625 -14.95 16.10 3.87
N ARG A 626 -15.16 16.25 5.19
CA ARG A 626 -16.43 15.83 5.83
C ARG A 626 -17.62 16.59 5.26
N LYS A 627 -17.51 17.92 5.11
CA LYS A 627 -18.56 18.75 4.51
C LYS A 627 -18.87 18.31 3.08
N PHE A 628 -17.83 18.04 2.29
CA PHE A 628 -17.96 17.53 0.93
C PHE A 628 -18.81 16.25 0.87
N TYR A 629 -18.48 15.24 1.68
CA TYR A 629 -19.25 14.00 1.71
C TYR A 629 -20.66 14.16 2.30
N ARG A 630 -20.89 15.10 3.22
CA ARG A 630 -22.25 15.43 3.70
C ARG A 630 -23.11 16.05 2.62
N ILE A 631 -22.54 16.91 1.77
CA ILE A 631 -23.23 17.46 0.60
C ILE A 631 -23.66 16.32 -0.33
N ILE A 632 -22.75 15.40 -0.66
CA ILE A 632 -23.04 14.23 -1.48
C ILE A 632 -24.16 13.38 -0.86
N ALA A 633 -24.02 13.01 0.42
CA ALA A 633 -25.01 12.21 1.12
C ALA A 633 -26.40 12.90 1.21
N SER A 634 -26.44 14.21 1.24
CA SER A 634 -27.70 14.99 1.17
C SER A 634 -28.32 14.91 -0.23
N ASP A 635 -27.51 15.17 -1.27
CA ASP A 635 -27.97 15.12 -2.67
C ASP A 635 -28.47 13.74 -3.08
N GLU A 636 -27.78 12.69 -2.65
CA GLU A 636 -28.15 11.30 -2.97
C GLU A 636 -29.52 10.88 -2.39
N ARG A 637 -30.10 11.62 -1.47
CA ARG A 637 -31.45 11.40 -0.90
C ARG A 637 -32.53 12.17 -1.60
N ASN A 638 -32.19 13.15 -2.43
CA ASN A 638 -33.15 13.99 -3.14
C ASN A 638 -34.04 13.18 -4.09
N THR A 639 -35.27 13.63 -4.24
CA THR A 639 -36.27 13.00 -5.09
C THR A 639 -36.89 13.99 -6.07
N VAL A 640 -37.27 13.49 -7.22
CA VAL A 640 -38.20 14.15 -8.16
C VAL A 640 -39.59 13.84 -7.72
N VAL A 641 -40.48 14.83 -7.74
CA VAL A 641 -41.90 14.69 -7.43
C VAL A 641 -42.71 14.67 -8.73
N LEU A 642 -43.48 13.60 -8.92
CA LEU A 642 -44.41 13.46 -10.04
C LEU A 642 -45.85 13.63 -9.54
N LYS A 643 -46.69 14.36 -10.30
CA LYS A 643 -48.14 14.50 -10.05
C LYS A 643 -48.92 14.02 -11.27
N PRO A 644 -50.21 13.65 -11.09
CA PRO A 644 -51.10 13.38 -12.22
C PRO A 644 -51.14 14.55 -13.20
N SER A 645 -51.18 14.23 -14.49
CA SER A 645 -51.39 15.23 -15.53
C SER A 645 -52.76 15.90 -15.32
N PRO A 646 -52.90 17.21 -15.58
CA PRO A 646 -54.16 17.91 -15.51
C PRO A 646 -55.26 17.31 -16.37
#